data_1dad389ad5ee323565dd416fd21beb1c
#
_entry.id   1dad389ad5ee323565dd416fd21beb1c
#
_cell.length_a   1.000
_cell.length_b   1.000
_cell.length_c   1.000
_cell.angle_alpha   90.00
_cell.angle_beta   90.00
_cell.angle_gamma   90.00
#
_symmetry.space_group_name_H-M   'P 1'
#
loop_
_entity.id
_entity.type
_entity.pdbx_description
1 polymer ?
#
loop_
_entity_poly.entity_id
_entity_poly.type
_entity_poly.pdbx_seq_one_letter_code
_entity_poly.pdbx_strand_id
1 'polypeptide(L)'
;MKSVKSVFFVILVILMVQGVSMSAQQSPKVRAPEITGGRGWLNTDKPLSIAALKGKVVLLDFWTYGCINCIHIIPDLKKLEAKYANQLVVIGIHSAKFQNEKDTENIRRIILRYEIEHPVYNDSEYAVWQSYGVRAWPTQVLIDPAGYIIGGVSGEGNYDVIDQVITKVVDEFRKKGELNEEPLKLVLERAKVGDLPLAFPGKILANAATDRLFIADSNHNRIVVTKLDGTLVETIGTGEAGAADGAFDKATFHRPQGLALSGDTLYIADTENHLIRRADLKSRTVETIAGTGEQTHDYFKAGPARSVALSSPWDLQLVGHVLYIAMAGPHQIWMMDLDKNEVSTFAGSGREARLDGPLKEAGFAQPSGMATDGKTLYVADSESNIIRAIDISEGTVKTLVGGDLFEFGDVDGTGDDVRLQHPLGLITYGDKLLIADTYNHKIKELDPKSKKVTSLFGTGKPGQSDGTAPSFYEPAGLALANNKLYVADTNNHAIRVVDLKTKAVSTFRINGLTPPAKNMQALETATGPNAEEIKVAPQKLRAGTNGSLEIDVELPAGYHLNPLAPQRYKIAIDSKSVTVDEKDASRAVKDLKLPLRVPLNAVGAGPANVRAQVTLFYCREDNTGTCRIRTLVWQVPIEVTSDANAPTDVKLQGKLTATD
;
A
#
# COMPACT_ATOMS: atom_id res chain seq x y z
N MET A 1 9.28 -14.86 -77.68
CA MET A 1 9.79 -16.07 -78.34
C MET A 1 11.21 -16.33 -77.87
N LYS A 2 11.49 -17.56 -77.56
CA LYS A 2 12.71 -18.25 -77.06
C LYS A 2 12.87 -18.36 -75.57
N SER A 3 12.46 -19.53 -75.10
CA SER A 3 12.70 -20.22 -73.86
C SER A 3 14.22 -20.46 -73.64
N VAL A 4 14.70 -20.21 -72.43
CA VAL A 4 15.99 -20.77 -71.95
C VAL A 4 15.68 -21.55 -70.66
N LYS A 5 15.86 -22.85 -70.79
CA LYS A 5 15.80 -23.85 -69.71
C LYS A 5 17.08 -23.74 -68.90
N SER A 6 16.97 -23.44 -67.61
CA SER A 6 18.10 -23.58 -66.69
C SER A 6 18.03 -24.95 -66.02
N VAL A 7 19.08 -25.72 -66.21
CA VAL A 7 19.33 -26.98 -65.54
C VAL A 7 19.85 -26.75 -64.15
N PHE A 8 19.13 -27.24 -63.13
CA PHE A 8 19.62 -27.27 -61.76
C PHE A 8 20.51 -28.51 -61.57
N PHE A 9 21.80 -28.23 -61.24
CA PHE A 9 22.73 -29.21 -60.76
C PHE A 9 22.57 -29.34 -59.26
N VAL A 10 22.07 -30.43 -58.72
CA VAL A 10 22.02 -30.74 -57.31
C VAL A 10 23.33 -31.39 -56.93
N ILE A 11 24.19 -30.63 -56.21
CA ILE A 11 25.37 -31.18 -55.53
C ILE A 11 24.95 -31.59 -54.12
N LEU A 12 24.88 -32.90 -53.89
CA LEU A 12 24.65 -33.52 -52.60
C LEU A 12 25.97 -33.49 -51.80
N VAL A 13 26.12 -32.52 -50.89
CA VAL A 13 27.24 -32.50 -49.94
C VAL A 13 26.80 -33.29 -48.69
N ILE A 14 27.32 -34.47 -48.52
CA ILE A 14 27.22 -35.26 -47.29
C ILE A 14 28.16 -34.65 -46.28
N LEU A 15 27.65 -33.79 -45.39
CA LEU A 15 28.34 -33.34 -44.18
C LEU A 15 28.21 -34.43 -43.10
N MET A 16 29.29 -35.11 -42.79
CA MET A 16 29.42 -35.92 -41.58
C MET A 16 29.29 -34.96 -40.37
N VAL A 17 28.15 -35.00 -39.68
CA VAL A 17 27.98 -34.35 -38.41
C VAL A 17 28.77 -35.17 -37.38
N GLN A 18 30.01 -34.76 -37.11
CA GLN A 18 30.67 -35.13 -35.86
C GLN A 18 29.91 -34.44 -34.73
N GLY A 19 29.29 -35.26 -33.87
CA GLY A 19 28.57 -34.80 -32.68
C GLY A 19 29.55 -34.12 -31.72
N VAL A 20 29.67 -32.80 -31.84
CA VAL A 20 30.26 -31.97 -30.79
C VAL A 20 29.16 -31.85 -29.73
N SER A 21 29.28 -32.62 -28.67
CA SER A 21 28.55 -32.36 -27.42
C SER A 21 28.94 -30.98 -26.96
N MET A 22 28.14 -29.95 -27.30
CA MET A 22 28.18 -28.68 -26.61
C MET A 22 27.76 -28.93 -25.16
N SER A 23 28.73 -29.16 -24.29
CA SER A 23 28.50 -28.99 -22.85
C SER A 23 28.01 -27.57 -22.69
N ALA A 24 26.79 -27.40 -22.22
CA ALA A 24 26.27 -26.09 -21.83
C ALA A 24 27.23 -25.52 -20.79
N GLN A 25 28.10 -24.60 -21.22
CA GLN A 25 29.03 -23.93 -20.37
C GLN A 25 28.18 -23.11 -19.41
N GLN A 26 28.00 -23.59 -18.17
CA GLN A 26 27.29 -22.86 -17.14
C GLN A 26 27.99 -21.49 -17.01
N SER A 27 27.24 -20.44 -17.27
CA SER A 27 27.72 -19.07 -17.03
C SER A 27 28.28 -18.98 -15.60
N PRO A 28 29.43 -18.32 -15.40
CA PRO A 28 30.04 -18.23 -14.08
C PRO A 28 29.03 -17.62 -13.11
N LYS A 29 28.78 -18.31 -11.99
CA LYS A 29 27.89 -17.82 -10.93
C LYS A 29 28.48 -16.54 -10.33
N VAL A 30 27.71 -15.47 -10.32
CA VAL A 30 28.10 -14.18 -9.74
C VAL A 30 27.71 -14.16 -8.26
N ARG A 31 28.68 -13.97 -7.38
CA ARG A 31 28.41 -13.82 -5.94
C ARG A 31 27.73 -12.49 -5.70
N ALA A 32 26.67 -12.51 -4.89
CA ALA A 32 25.95 -11.31 -4.53
C ALA A 32 26.82 -10.39 -3.64
N PRO A 33 26.96 -9.09 -3.98
CA PRO A 33 27.61 -8.11 -3.13
C PRO A 33 26.92 -7.95 -1.77
N GLU A 34 27.66 -7.56 -0.74
CA GLU A 34 27.10 -7.25 0.58
C GLU A 34 26.33 -5.92 0.58
N ILE A 35 25.35 -5.80 1.48
CA ILE A 35 24.53 -4.60 1.66
C ILE A 35 25.23 -3.64 2.61
N THR A 36 26.03 -2.71 2.07
CA THR A 36 26.86 -1.78 2.83
C THR A 36 26.93 -0.41 2.15
N GLY A 37 27.44 0.60 2.89
CA GLY A 37 27.69 1.95 2.33
C GLY A 37 26.50 2.91 2.41
N GLY A 38 25.36 2.51 2.95
CA GLY A 38 24.19 3.37 3.16
C GLY A 38 24.06 3.87 4.60
N ARG A 39 22.87 4.42 4.93
CA ARG A 39 22.62 5.12 6.19
C ARG A 39 22.00 4.28 7.30
N GLY A 40 21.65 3.03 7.03
CA GLY A 40 21.12 2.13 8.07
C GLY A 40 19.87 1.36 7.66
N TRP A 41 19.29 0.67 8.65
CA TRP A 41 18.21 -0.29 8.50
C TRP A 41 16.93 0.13 9.22
N LEU A 42 15.80 -0.28 8.69
CA LEU A 42 14.46 -0.18 9.27
C LEU A 42 13.80 -1.56 9.27
N ASN A 43 12.79 -1.79 10.10
CA ASN A 43 12.11 -3.07 10.29
C ASN A 43 13.01 -4.22 10.79
N THR A 44 14.17 -3.92 11.32
CA THR A 44 15.08 -4.90 11.94
C THR A 44 15.86 -4.26 13.09
N ASP A 45 16.22 -5.06 14.09
CA ASP A 45 17.03 -4.63 15.23
C ASP A 45 18.53 -4.74 14.97
N LYS A 46 18.91 -5.47 13.92
CA LYS A 46 20.32 -5.71 13.56
C LYS A 46 20.54 -5.57 12.06
N PRO A 47 21.70 -5.06 11.64
CA PRO A 47 22.08 -5.09 10.24
C PRO A 47 22.05 -6.50 9.67
N LEU A 48 21.47 -6.65 8.48
CA LEU A 48 21.50 -7.91 7.74
C LEU A 48 22.67 -7.92 6.76
N SER A 49 23.17 -9.11 6.45
CA SER A 49 24.18 -9.32 5.41
C SER A 49 23.83 -10.53 4.56
N ILE A 50 24.20 -10.53 3.28
CA ILE A 50 23.97 -11.67 2.38
C ILE A 50 24.66 -12.92 2.94
N ALA A 51 25.86 -12.77 3.52
CA ALA A 51 26.57 -13.88 4.15
C ALA A 51 25.82 -14.52 5.32
N ALA A 52 25.13 -13.70 6.15
CA ALA A 52 24.33 -14.18 7.29
C ALA A 52 23.01 -14.82 6.86
N LEU A 53 22.54 -14.55 5.65
CA LEU A 53 21.29 -15.09 5.08
C LEU A 53 21.49 -16.38 4.27
N LYS A 54 22.67 -17.01 4.35
CA LYS A 54 22.90 -18.32 3.73
C LYS A 54 21.81 -19.34 4.14
N GLY A 55 21.34 -20.10 3.16
CA GLY A 55 20.21 -21.01 3.31
C GLY A 55 18.85 -20.36 3.03
N LYS A 56 18.76 -19.05 2.86
CA LYS A 56 17.57 -18.31 2.44
C LYS A 56 17.65 -17.92 0.97
N VAL A 57 16.52 -17.94 0.30
CA VAL A 57 16.35 -17.17 -0.93
C VAL A 57 16.24 -15.70 -0.53
N VAL A 58 16.99 -14.80 -1.18
CA VAL A 58 16.90 -13.36 -0.90
C VAL A 58 16.39 -12.65 -2.15
N LEU A 59 15.37 -11.81 -1.99
CA LEU A 59 14.85 -10.92 -3.02
C LEU A 59 15.16 -9.48 -2.62
N LEU A 60 16.09 -8.85 -3.31
CA LEU A 60 16.36 -7.43 -3.16
C LEU A 60 15.40 -6.65 -4.04
N ASP A 61 14.64 -5.74 -3.44
CA ASP A 61 13.78 -4.80 -4.14
C ASP A 61 14.39 -3.40 -4.11
N PHE A 62 14.90 -2.95 -5.25
CA PHE A 62 15.44 -1.59 -5.43
C PHE A 62 14.30 -0.65 -5.76
N TRP A 63 13.95 0.21 -4.83
CA TRP A 63 12.78 1.07 -4.90
C TRP A 63 13.04 2.50 -4.42
N THR A 64 12.07 3.38 -4.69
CA THR A 64 11.98 4.73 -4.14
C THR A 64 10.51 5.06 -3.90
N TYR A 65 10.20 5.83 -2.86
CA TYR A 65 8.80 5.98 -2.47
C TYR A 65 8.01 7.03 -3.26
N GLY A 66 8.67 7.89 -4.04
CA GLY A 66 8.01 8.80 -4.97
C GLY A 66 7.54 8.13 -6.28
N CYS A 67 7.89 6.88 -6.52
CA CYS A 67 7.61 6.16 -7.76
C CYS A 67 6.37 5.26 -7.63
N ILE A 68 5.33 5.54 -8.41
CA ILE A 68 4.08 4.76 -8.36
C ILE A 68 4.28 3.29 -8.73
N ASN A 69 5.16 2.98 -9.70
CA ASN A 69 5.44 1.60 -10.10
C ASN A 69 6.10 0.80 -8.97
N CYS A 70 6.89 1.45 -8.10
CA CYS A 70 7.44 0.82 -6.90
C CYS A 70 6.35 0.53 -5.87
N ILE A 71 5.36 1.41 -5.76
CA ILE A 71 4.22 1.20 -4.85
C ILE A 71 3.36 0.04 -5.35
N HIS A 72 3.15 -0.09 -6.65
CA HIS A 72 2.35 -1.15 -7.26
C HIS A 72 2.88 -2.57 -6.99
N ILE A 73 4.18 -2.74 -6.79
CA ILE A 73 4.75 -4.08 -6.52
C ILE A 73 4.69 -4.49 -5.05
N ILE A 74 4.39 -3.57 -4.11
CA ILE A 74 4.30 -3.89 -2.68
C ILE A 74 3.30 -5.02 -2.38
N PRO A 75 2.08 -5.04 -2.94
CA PRO A 75 1.15 -6.16 -2.76
C PRO A 75 1.72 -7.50 -3.24
N ASP A 76 2.48 -7.51 -4.34
CA ASP A 76 3.09 -8.72 -4.87
C ASP A 76 4.24 -9.22 -3.99
N LEU A 77 5.05 -8.31 -3.44
CA LEU A 77 6.06 -8.66 -2.45
C LEU A 77 5.41 -9.29 -1.20
N LYS A 78 4.33 -8.70 -0.69
CA LYS A 78 3.57 -9.27 0.44
C LYS A 78 3.03 -10.67 0.16
N LYS A 79 2.54 -10.95 -1.07
CA LYS A 79 2.11 -12.30 -1.49
C LYS A 79 3.28 -13.30 -1.48
N LEU A 80 4.46 -12.89 -2.00
CA LEU A 80 5.66 -13.73 -1.98
C LEU A 80 6.13 -14.00 -0.55
N GLU A 81 6.17 -12.98 0.31
CA GLU A 81 6.51 -13.10 1.72
C GLU A 81 5.57 -14.06 2.47
N ALA A 82 4.27 -13.95 2.22
CA ALA A 82 3.28 -14.86 2.82
C ALA A 82 3.45 -16.30 2.32
N LYS A 83 3.67 -16.50 1.03
CA LYS A 83 3.82 -17.83 0.40
C LYS A 83 5.11 -18.53 0.84
N TYR A 84 6.21 -17.79 0.97
CA TYR A 84 7.53 -18.34 1.29
C TYR A 84 8.07 -17.84 2.63
N ALA A 85 7.21 -17.71 3.64
CA ALA A 85 7.49 -17.05 4.92
C ALA A 85 8.77 -17.53 5.64
N ASN A 86 9.17 -18.81 5.44
CA ASN A 86 10.34 -19.40 6.07
C ASN A 86 11.53 -19.58 5.13
N GLN A 87 11.35 -19.41 3.81
CA GLN A 87 12.38 -19.66 2.81
C GLN A 87 12.90 -18.38 2.16
N LEU A 88 12.04 -17.36 2.03
CA LEU A 88 12.34 -16.10 1.38
C LEU A 88 12.59 -14.99 2.40
N VAL A 89 13.56 -14.14 2.12
CA VAL A 89 13.74 -12.84 2.77
C VAL A 89 13.69 -11.77 1.71
N VAL A 90 12.66 -10.92 1.75
CA VAL A 90 12.60 -9.71 0.95
C VAL A 90 13.38 -8.61 1.68
N ILE A 91 14.16 -7.83 0.97
CA ILE A 91 14.89 -6.66 1.50
C ILE A 91 14.64 -5.49 0.55
N GLY A 92 13.99 -4.46 1.04
CA GLY A 92 13.84 -3.20 0.30
C GLY A 92 15.15 -2.40 0.33
N ILE A 93 15.72 -2.14 -0.82
CA ILE A 93 16.88 -1.24 -0.99
C ILE A 93 16.34 0.11 -1.46
N HIS A 94 16.17 1.03 -0.52
CA HIS A 94 15.61 2.34 -0.83
C HIS A 94 16.71 3.27 -1.36
N SER A 95 16.75 3.44 -2.69
CA SER A 95 17.70 4.31 -3.40
C SER A 95 16.95 5.58 -3.84
N ALA A 96 17.20 6.66 -3.13
CA ALA A 96 16.41 7.89 -3.17
C ALA A 96 16.46 8.62 -4.52
N LYS A 97 15.33 8.90 -5.16
CA LYS A 97 15.22 9.71 -6.38
C LYS A 97 15.31 11.21 -6.06
N PHE A 98 14.68 11.64 -4.98
CA PHE A 98 14.60 13.04 -4.55
C PHE A 98 15.39 13.30 -3.27
N GLN A 99 15.69 14.57 -2.99
CA GLN A 99 16.46 14.93 -1.79
C GLN A 99 15.74 14.57 -0.50
N ASN A 100 14.42 14.78 -0.45
CA ASN A 100 13.59 14.44 0.72
C ASN A 100 13.60 12.95 1.04
N GLU A 101 13.76 12.11 0.03
CA GLU A 101 13.77 10.64 0.16
C GLU A 101 15.03 10.07 0.80
N LYS A 102 16.08 10.88 0.94
CA LYS A 102 17.34 10.47 1.58
C LYS A 102 17.25 10.36 3.10
N ASP A 103 16.24 10.99 3.69
CA ASP A 103 16.04 11.01 5.15
C ASP A 103 15.43 9.69 5.62
N THR A 104 16.08 9.03 6.60
CA THR A 104 15.61 7.76 7.16
C THR A 104 14.26 7.90 7.85
N GLU A 105 13.95 9.07 8.45
CA GLU A 105 12.62 9.29 9.06
C GLU A 105 11.52 9.35 8.01
N ASN A 106 11.77 9.94 6.83
CA ASN A 106 10.81 9.94 5.72
C ASN A 106 10.57 8.51 5.20
N ILE A 107 11.63 7.71 5.07
CA ILE A 107 11.50 6.29 4.70
C ILE A 107 10.66 5.55 5.76
N ARG A 108 10.87 5.81 7.06
CA ARG A 108 10.06 5.23 8.14
C ARG A 108 8.58 5.58 7.97
N ARG A 109 8.24 6.85 7.65
CA ARG A 109 6.85 7.26 7.40
C ARG A 109 6.22 6.48 6.24
N ILE A 110 6.97 6.24 5.19
CA ILE A 110 6.49 5.47 4.04
C ILE A 110 6.33 3.98 4.37
N ILE A 111 7.25 3.38 5.13
CA ILE A 111 7.11 2.01 5.66
C ILE A 111 5.80 1.88 6.45
N LEU A 112 5.48 2.84 7.30
CA LEU A 112 4.22 2.87 8.06
C LEU A 112 3.01 3.08 7.15
N ARG A 113 3.12 3.99 6.16
CA ARG A 113 2.05 4.34 5.23
C ARG A 113 1.65 3.17 4.32
N TYR A 114 2.62 2.41 3.80
CA TYR A 114 2.37 1.26 2.94
C TYR A 114 2.43 -0.09 3.68
N GLU A 115 2.56 -0.03 5.01
CA GLU A 115 2.59 -1.23 5.86
C GLU A 115 3.62 -2.26 5.39
N ILE A 116 4.82 -1.78 5.05
CA ILE A 116 5.94 -2.62 4.65
C ILE A 116 6.46 -3.36 5.88
N GLU A 117 6.57 -4.68 5.80
CA GLU A 117 7.01 -5.52 6.92
C GLU A 117 8.42 -6.11 6.74
N HIS A 118 8.92 -6.17 5.52
CA HIS A 118 10.29 -6.60 5.29
C HIS A 118 11.32 -5.55 5.74
N PRO A 119 12.57 -5.97 5.98
CA PRO A 119 13.69 -5.06 6.26
C PRO A 119 13.90 -4.08 5.11
N VAL A 120 14.15 -2.82 5.45
CA VAL A 120 14.46 -1.77 4.48
C VAL A 120 15.82 -1.17 4.80
N TYR A 121 16.67 -1.06 3.79
CA TYR A 121 17.98 -0.43 3.86
C TYR A 121 17.96 0.93 3.16
N ASN A 122 18.44 1.97 3.84
CA ASN A 122 18.55 3.31 3.27
C ASN A 122 19.85 3.41 2.45
N ASP A 123 19.74 3.21 1.15
CA ASP A 123 20.83 3.32 0.15
C ASP A 123 20.86 4.71 -0.51
N SER A 124 20.72 5.78 0.28
CA SER A 124 20.62 7.16 -0.23
C SER A 124 21.83 7.64 -1.04
N GLU A 125 22.96 6.98 -0.92
CA GLU A 125 24.21 7.28 -1.66
C GLU A 125 24.45 6.31 -2.82
N TYR A 126 23.50 5.42 -3.15
CA TYR A 126 23.53 4.48 -4.26
C TYR A 126 24.66 3.43 -4.20
N ALA A 127 25.21 3.14 -3.04
CA ALA A 127 26.32 2.19 -2.91
C ALA A 127 25.89 0.76 -3.29
N VAL A 128 24.75 0.31 -2.79
CA VAL A 128 24.19 -1.01 -3.12
C VAL A 128 23.65 -1.01 -4.55
N TRP A 129 22.93 0.03 -4.96
CA TRP A 129 22.46 0.24 -6.31
C TRP A 129 23.58 0.04 -7.37
N GLN A 130 24.71 0.69 -7.16
CA GLN A 130 25.85 0.61 -8.08
C GLN A 130 26.50 -0.79 -8.08
N SER A 131 26.63 -1.42 -6.89
CA SER A 131 27.23 -2.74 -6.76
C SER A 131 26.45 -3.84 -7.47
N TYR A 132 25.12 -3.68 -7.57
CA TYR A 132 24.25 -4.59 -8.31
C TYR A 132 23.97 -4.16 -9.77
N GLY A 133 24.54 -3.02 -10.20
CA GLY A 133 24.39 -2.51 -11.57
C GLY A 133 22.94 -2.13 -11.93
N VAL A 134 22.13 -1.72 -10.95
CA VAL A 134 20.75 -1.32 -11.15
C VAL A 134 20.68 -0.01 -11.95
N ARG A 135 19.63 0.16 -12.76
CA ARG A 135 19.48 1.32 -13.67
C ARG A 135 18.07 1.92 -13.69
N ALA A 136 17.10 1.27 -13.06
CA ALA A 136 15.71 1.72 -13.05
C ALA A 136 15.00 1.30 -11.76
N TRP A 137 13.96 2.04 -11.40
CA TRP A 137 13.01 1.69 -10.33
C TRP A 137 11.68 1.22 -10.93
N PRO A 138 11.03 0.19 -10.34
CA PRO A 138 11.62 -0.78 -9.43
C PRO A 138 12.51 -1.79 -10.17
N THR A 139 13.47 -2.40 -9.46
CA THR A 139 14.25 -3.54 -9.95
C THR A 139 14.33 -4.58 -8.85
N GLN A 140 13.95 -5.83 -9.14
CA GLN A 140 14.07 -6.96 -8.23
C GLN A 140 15.26 -7.81 -8.63
N VAL A 141 16.12 -8.18 -7.66
CA VAL A 141 17.27 -9.09 -7.87
C VAL A 141 17.12 -10.29 -6.94
N LEU A 142 17.12 -11.49 -7.52
CA LEU A 142 16.98 -12.75 -6.80
C LEU A 142 18.35 -13.41 -6.56
N ILE A 143 18.58 -13.86 -5.31
CA ILE A 143 19.80 -14.47 -4.84
C ILE A 143 19.47 -15.87 -4.29
N ASP A 144 20.27 -16.88 -4.66
CA ASP A 144 20.08 -18.27 -4.20
C ASP A 144 20.56 -18.45 -2.75
N PRO A 145 20.19 -19.56 -2.06
CA PRO A 145 20.60 -19.85 -0.70
C PRO A 145 22.12 -20.00 -0.51
N ALA A 146 22.88 -20.20 -1.57
CA ALA A 146 24.35 -20.22 -1.52
C ALA A 146 24.99 -18.82 -1.64
N GLY A 147 24.17 -17.77 -1.88
CA GLY A 147 24.59 -16.38 -1.99
C GLY A 147 25.05 -15.94 -3.39
N TYR A 148 24.51 -16.56 -4.43
CA TYR A 148 24.78 -16.17 -5.82
C TYR A 148 23.55 -15.54 -6.46
N ILE A 149 23.77 -14.51 -7.30
CA ILE A 149 22.72 -13.87 -8.08
C ILE A 149 22.19 -14.87 -9.11
N ILE A 150 20.88 -15.07 -9.12
CA ILE A 150 20.16 -15.89 -10.11
C ILE A 150 19.79 -15.03 -11.32
N GLY A 151 19.30 -13.81 -11.07
CA GLY A 151 18.89 -12.87 -12.09
C GLY A 151 18.18 -11.67 -11.50
N GLY A 152 17.76 -10.75 -12.35
CA GLY A 152 16.98 -9.58 -11.97
C GLY A 152 15.99 -9.20 -13.06
N VAL A 153 14.91 -8.53 -12.65
CA VAL A 153 13.88 -7.96 -13.52
C VAL A 153 13.60 -6.53 -13.10
N SER A 154 13.27 -5.66 -14.06
CA SER A 154 12.88 -4.27 -13.80
C SER A 154 11.44 -4.02 -14.21
N GLY A 155 10.79 -3.05 -13.57
CA GLY A 155 9.40 -2.71 -13.79
C GLY A 155 8.43 -3.52 -12.92
N GLU A 156 7.15 -3.28 -13.10
CA GLU A 156 6.05 -3.96 -12.41
C GLU A 156 5.50 -5.16 -13.20
N GLY A 157 4.58 -5.95 -12.59
CA GLY A 157 3.92 -7.09 -13.25
C GLY A 157 4.77 -8.36 -13.35
N ASN A 158 5.83 -8.49 -12.55
CA ASN A 158 6.78 -9.61 -12.62
C ASN A 158 6.49 -10.74 -11.61
N TYR A 159 5.37 -10.69 -10.88
CA TYR A 159 5.04 -11.64 -9.82
C TYR A 159 5.18 -13.10 -10.25
N ASP A 160 4.53 -13.50 -11.36
CA ASP A 160 4.49 -14.90 -11.80
C ASP A 160 5.86 -15.45 -12.16
N VAL A 161 6.70 -14.62 -12.78
CA VAL A 161 8.07 -15.02 -13.16
C VAL A 161 8.92 -15.22 -11.92
N ILE A 162 8.86 -14.28 -10.97
CA ILE A 162 9.60 -14.32 -9.70
C ILE A 162 9.14 -15.53 -8.89
N ASP A 163 7.84 -15.74 -8.75
CA ASP A 163 7.24 -16.86 -8.01
C ASP A 163 7.69 -18.22 -8.57
N GLN A 164 7.66 -18.40 -9.90
CA GLN A 164 8.12 -19.62 -10.53
C GLN A 164 9.61 -19.89 -10.29
N VAL A 165 10.45 -18.86 -10.33
CA VAL A 165 11.89 -19.01 -10.07
C VAL A 165 12.14 -19.35 -8.61
N ILE A 166 11.49 -18.65 -7.65
CA ILE A 166 11.61 -18.96 -6.23
C ILE A 166 11.19 -20.40 -5.94
N THR A 167 10.05 -20.85 -6.50
CA THR A 167 9.59 -22.25 -6.34
C THR A 167 10.69 -23.25 -6.71
N LYS A 168 11.28 -23.09 -7.91
CA LYS A 168 12.34 -24.00 -8.41
C LYS A 168 13.57 -23.97 -7.51
N VAL A 169 14.00 -22.80 -7.08
CA VAL A 169 15.18 -22.63 -6.23
C VAL A 169 14.95 -23.26 -4.85
N VAL A 170 13.80 -23.00 -4.23
CA VAL A 170 13.42 -23.59 -2.94
C VAL A 170 13.42 -25.12 -3.04
N ASP A 171 12.81 -25.70 -4.08
CA ASP A 171 12.77 -27.15 -4.28
C ASP A 171 14.16 -27.77 -4.51
N GLU A 172 15.02 -27.08 -5.28
CA GLU A 172 16.39 -27.52 -5.55
C GLU A 172 17.20 -27.55 -4.24
N PHE A 173 17.22 -26.45 -3.49
CA PHE A 173 18.03 -26.35 -2.27
C PHE A 173 17.47 -27.17 -1.12
N ARG A 174 16.16 -27.38 -1.05
CA ARG A 174 15.54 -28.32 -0.10
C ARG A 174 16.01 -29.76 -0.35
N LYS A 175 16.05 -30.20 -1.61
CA LYS A 175 16.55 -31.53 -1.99
C LYS A 175 18.03 -31.72 -1.63
N LYS A 176 18.82 -30.64 -1.65
CA LYS A 176 20.25 -30.66 -1.25
C LYS A 176 20.46 -30.61 0.26
N GLY A 177 19.43 -30.31 1.06
CA GLY A 177 19.55 -30.06 2.49
C GLY A 177 20.27 -28.75 2.85
N GLU A 178 20.28 -27.80 1.92
CA GLU A 178 20.98 -26.51 2.05
C GLU A 178 20.02 -25.34 2.32
N LEU A 179 18.73 -25.60 2.52
CA LEU A 179 17.72 -24.58 2.82
C LEU A 179 17.58 -24.39 4.33
N ASN A 180 17.64 -23.13 4.77
CA ASN A 180 17.32 -22.75 6.15
C ASN A 180 15.87 -22.27 6.22
N GLU A 181 15.00 -23.01 6.88
CA GLU A 181 13.57 -22.70 7.03
C GLU A 181 13.22 -22.07 8.41
N GLU A 182 14.19 -21.63 9.18
CA GLU A 182 13.94 -20.90 10.43
C GLU A 182 13.41 -19.49 10.14
N PRO A 183 12.33 -19.02 10.78
CA PRO A 183 11.79 -17.68 10.57
C PRO A 183 12.80 -16.60 10.93
N LEU A 184 12.92 -15.56 10.10
CA LEU A 184 13.68 -14.37 10.44
C LEU A 184 12.90 -13.53 11.48
N LYS A 185 13.56 -13.18 12.58
CA LYS A 185 12.96 -12.31 13.61
C LYS A 185 13.14 -10.86 13.21
N LEU A 186 12.04 -10.14 13.02
CA LEU A 186 12.01 -8.74 12.65
C LEU A 186 11.44 -7.89 13.78
N VAL A 187 11.86 -6.63 13.85
CA VAL A 187 11.30 -5.61 14.75
C VAL A 187 10.68 -4.52 13.89
N LEU A 188 9.37 -4.60 13.70
CA LEU A 188 8.65 -3.75 12.77
C LEU A 188 8.48 -2.33 13.31
N GLU A 189 8.63 -1.33 12.45
CA GLU A 189 8.40 0.08 12.79
C GLU A 189 6.97 0.33 13.26
N ARG A 190 5.97 -0.36 12.70
CA ARG A 190 4.57 -0.22 13.10
C ARG A 190 4.29 -0.59 14.57
N ALA A 191 5.10 -1.46 15.17
CA ALA A 191 4.96 -1.84 16.57
C ALA A 191 5.30 -0.67 17.54
N LYS A 192 5.92 0.38 17.03
CA LYS A 192 6.32 1.58 17.77
C LYS A 192 5.28 2.71 17.71
N VAL A 193 4.23 2.57 16.91
CA VAL A 193 3.21 3.61 16.68
C VAL A 193 1.87 3.17 17.26
N GLY A 194 1.24 4.06 18.01
CA GLY A 194 -0.11 3.86 18.57
C GLY A 194 -1.22 4.10 17.52
N ASP A 195 -2.45 3.80 17.91
CA ASP A 195 -3.63 4.07 17.08
C ASP A 195 -3.91 5.58 17.02
N LEU A 196 -3.98 6.13 15.82
CA LEU A 196 -4.20 7.54 15.55
C LEU A 196 -5.64 7.81 15.12
N PRO A 197 -6.28 8.93 15.48
CA PRO A 197 -7.62 9.28 14.98
C PRO A 197 -7.65 9.50 13.45
N LEU A 198 -6.62 10.09 12.87
CA LEU A 198 -6.35 10.19 11.43
C LEU A 198 -5.04 9.47 11.10
N ALA A 199 -4.95 8.82 9.96
CA ALA A 199 -3.73 8.18 9.50
C ALA A 199 -3.40 8.54 8.04
N PHE A 200 -2.35 9.35 7.86
CA PHE A 200 -1.87 9.81 6.57
C PHE A 200 -3.00 10.38 5.69
N PRO A 201 -3.70 11.45 6.13
CA PRO A 201 -4.75 12.05 5.31
C PRO A 201 -4.18 12.48 3.95
N GLY A 202 -4.85 12.08 2.88
CA GLY A 202 -4.44 12.36 1.50
C GLY A 202 -5.06 13.66 0.99
N LYS A 203 -6.12 13.57 0.19
CA LYS A 203 -6.84 14.74 -0.34
C LYS A 203 -7.95 15.18 0.59
N ILE A 204 -8.32 16.44 0.46
CA ILE A 204 -9.42 17.06 1.20
C ILE A 204 -10.27 17.91 0.28
N LEU A 205 -11.56 18.06 0.60
CA LEU A 205 -12.50 18.90 -0.13
C LEU A 205 -13.38 19.66 0.85
N ALA A 206 -13.50 20.97 0.68
CA ALA A 206 -14.34 21.82 1.52
C ALA A 206 -15.54 22.35 0.73
N ASN A 207 -16.72 22.36 1.34
CA ASN A 207 -17.93 22.99 0.80
C ASN A 207 -18.49 23.98 1.82
N ALA A 208 -18.32 25.26 1.53
CA ALA A 208 -18.80 26.33 2.38
C ALA A 208 -20.34 26.42 2.44
N ALA A 209 -21.03 26.07 1.36
CA ALA A 209 -22.50 26.18 1.28
C ALA A 209 -23.21 25.17 2.18
N THR A 210 -22.61 23.99 2.37
CA THR A 210 -23.16 22.91 3.22
C THR A 210 -22.46 22.78 4.56
N ASP A 211 -21.47 23.66 4.85
CA ASP A 211 -20.63 23.59 6.04
C ASP A 211 -19.99 22.21 6.24
N ARG A 212 -19.31 21.69 5.19
CA ARG A 212 -18.70 20.37 5.20
C ARG A 212 -17.23 20.40 4.77
N LEU A 213 -16.42 19.62 5.46
CA LEU A 213 -15.06 19.24 5.07
C LEU A 213 -15.01 17.71 4.93
N PHE A 214 -14.64 17.24 3.75
CA PHE A 214 -14.42 15.84 3.45
C PHE A 214 -12.92 15.56 3.48
N ILE A 215 -12.49 14.54 4.20
CA ILE A 215 -11.08 14.18 4.40
C ILE A 215 -10.89 12.72 3.98
N ALA A 216 -10.06 12.47 2.99
CA ALA A 216 -9.60 11.12 2.67
C ALA A 216 -8.62 10.68 3.77
N ASP A 217 -9.09 9.91 4.75
CA ASP A 217 -8.30 9.29 5.82
C ASP A 217 -7.69 8.00 5.26
N SER A 218 -6.67 8.19 4.39
CA SER A 218 -6.24 7.20 3.40
C SER A 218 -5.79 5.88 4.03
N ASN A 219 -4.97 5.91 5.06
CA ASN A 219 -4.52 4.68 5.72
C ASN A 219 -5.58 4.03 6.63
N HIS A 220 -6.61 4.76 6.99
CA HIS A 220 -7.78 4.20 7.64
C HIS A 220 -8.89 3.83 6.65
N ASN A 221 -8.61 3.81 5.35
CA ASN A 221 -9.52 3.32 4.30
C ASN A 221 -10.96 3.87 4.42
N ARG A 222 -11.09 5.16 4.75
CA ARG A 222 -12.39 5.81 4.98
C ARG A 222 -12.36 7.29 4.58
N ILE A 223 -13.53 7.89 4.41
CA ILE A 223 -13.69 9.33 4.30
C ILE A 223 -14.28 9.86 5.62
N VAL A 224 -13.63 10.84 6.22
CA VAL A 224 -14.12 11.54 7.41
C VAL A 224 -14.83 12.81 6.97
N VAL A 225 -16.06 13.00 7.40
CA VAL A 225 -16.86 14.19 7.13
C VAL A 225 -17.04 15.01 8.40
N THR A 226 -16.59 16.26 8.36
CA THR A 226 -16.74 17.19 9.49
C THR A 226 -17.46 18.46 9.04
N LYS A 227 -17.92 19.27 9.99
CA LYS A 227 -18.17 20.68 9.74
C LYS A 227 -16.84 21.43 9.59
N LEU A 228 -16.90 22.65 9.05
CA LEU A 228 -15.74 23.53 8.90
C LEU A 228 -15.18 24.04 10.24
N ASP A 229 -15.88 23.81 11.36
CA ASP A 229 -15.43 24.07 12.73
C ASP A 229 -14.76 22.87 13.42
N GLY A 230 -14.73 21.69 12.78
CA GLY A 230 -14.15 20.45 13.31
C GLY A 230 -15.13 19.52 14.02
N THR A 231 -16.41 19.84 14.05
CA THR A 231 -17.44 18.92 14.56
C THR A 231 -17.55 17.73 13.61
N LEU A 232 -17.32 16.52 14.11
CA LEU A 232 -17.50 15.29 13.33
C LEU A 232 -18.98 15.15 12.95
N VAL A 233 -19.25 14.89 11.67
CA VAL A 233 -20.60 14.61 11.15
C VAL A 233 -20.79 13.11 11.02
N GLU A 234 -19.92 12.46 10.28
CA GLU A 234 -19.99 11.02 9.99
C GLU A 234 -18.67 10.52 9.39
N THR A 235 -18.58 9.21 9.24
CA THR A 235 -17.56 8.54 8.44
C THR A 235 -18.21 7.73 7.33
N ILE A 236 -17.57 7.68 6.17
CA ILE A 236 -17.97 6.85 5.02
C ILE A 236 -16.91 5.76 4.88
N GLY A 237 -17.33 4.51 5.03
CA GLY A 237 -16.44 3.35 5.03
C GLY A 237 -16.15 2.81 6.43
N THR A 238 -15.97 1.49 6.50
CA THR A 238 -15.72 0.75 7.77
C THR A 238 -14.34 1.03 8.35
N GLY A 239 -13.39 1.45 7.52
CA GLY A 239 -11.97 1.53 7.87
C GLY A 239 -11.15 0.31 7.47
N GLU A 240 -11.79 -0.73 6.94
CA GLU A 240 -11.10 -1.90 6.39
C GLU A 240 -10.73 -1.70 4.93
N ALA A 241 -9.59 -2.28 4.54
CA ALA A 241 -9.21 -2.34 3.14
C ALA A 241 -10.14 -3.29 2.37
N GLY A 242 -10.69 -2.82 1.26
CA GLY A 242 -11.58 -3.60 0.41
C GLY A 242 -12.34 -2.74 -0.57
N ALA A 243 -13.20 -3.36 -1.40
CA ALA A 243 -13.93 -2.70 -2.49
C ALA A 243 -15.46 -2.89 -2.37
N ALA A 244 -15.98 -3.20 -1.18
CA ALA A 244 -17.40 -3.44 -0.99
C ALA A 244 -18.24 -2.17 -1.20
N ASP A 245 -19.31 -2.28 -1.97
CA ASP A 245 -20.37 -1.30 -2.11
C ASP A 245 -21.40 -1.46 -0.96
N GLY A 246 -22.22 -0.45 -0.70
CA GLY A 246 -23.31 -0.53 0.27
C GLY A 246 -23.48 0.71 1.13
N ALA A 247 -24.14 0.57 2.29
CA ALA A 247 -24.30 1.66 3.25
C ALA A 247 -22.94 2.15 3.76
N PHE A 248 -22.89 3.40 4.25
CA PHE A 248 -21.63 4.02 4.71
C PHE A 248 -20.89 3.19 5.76
N ASP A 249 -21.60 2.48 6.63
CA ASP A 249 -21.05 1.60 7.67
C ASP A 249 -20.72 0.19 7.17
N LYS A 250 -20.86 -0.10 5.88
CA LYS A 250 -20.57 -1.40 5.23
C LYS A 250 -19.59 -1.27 4.07
N ALA A 251 -19.57 -0.11 3.43
CA ALA A 251 -18.66 0.15 2.33
C ALA A 251 -17.20 0.06 2.80
N THR A 252 -16.33 -0.40 1.91
CA THR A 252 -14.89 -0.43 2.15
C THR A 252 -14.17 0.28 1.02
N PHE A 253 -12.98 0.79 1.32
CA PHE A 253 -12.07 1.44 0.39
C PHE A 253 -10.66 0.88 0.57
N HIS A 254 -9.76 1.21 -0.34
CA HIS A 254 -8.34 0.93 -0.16
C HIS A 254 -7.50 2.17 -0.51
N ARG A 255 -7.05 2.87 0.53
CA ARG A 255 -6.29 4.13 0.46
C ARG A 255 -6.92 5.16 -0.48
N PRO A 256 -8.16 5.60 -0.20
CA PRO A 256 -8.82 6.61 -1.01
C PRO A 256 -8.02 7.92 -1.00
N GLN A 257 -7.97 8.62 -2.14
CA GLN A 257 -7.27 9.89 -2.31
C GLN A 257 -8.20 10.99 -2.79
N GLY A 258 -8.29 11.22 -4.09
CA GLY A 258 -9.00 12.32 -4.73
C GLY A 258 -10.50 12.37 -4.44
N LEU A 259 -11.02 13.57 -4.30
CA LEU A 259 -12.43 13.84 -3.97
C LEU A 259 -12.99 14.90 -4.90
N ALA A 260 -14.20 14.69 -5.45
CA ALA A 260 -14.96 15.69 -6.15
C ALA A 260 -16.43 15.67 -5.71
N LEU A 261 -17.09 16.82 -5.65
CA LEU A 261 -18.46 16.93 -5.16
C LEU A 261 -19.38 17.60 -6.19
N SER A 262 -20.57 17.02 -6.39
CA SER A 262 -21.66 17.59 -7.16
C SER A 262 -22.97 17.45 -6.41
N GLY A 263 -23.49 18.56 -5.87
CA GLY A 263 -24.67 18.52 -5.02
C GLY A 263 -24.49 17.59 -3.82
N ASP A 264 -25.30 16.55 -3.74
CA ASP A 264 -25.22 15.52 -2.67
C ASP A 264 -24.43 14.27 -3.10
N THR A 265 -23.68 14.34 -4.18
CA THR A 265 -22.88 13.22 -4.69
C THR A 265 -21.40 13.50 -4.51
N LEU A 266 -20.72 12.67 -3.72
CA LEU A 266 -19.27 12.70 -3.55
C LEU A 266 -18.64 11.59 -4.40
N TYR A 267 -17.77 11.99 -5.33
CA TYR A 267 -16.91 11.07 -6.10
C TYR A 267 -15.60 10.86 -5.37
N ILE A 268 -15.10 9.64 -5.33
CA ILE A 268 -13.94 9.23 -4.56
C ILE A 268 -13.02 8.40 -5.46
N ALA A 269 -11.75 8.81 -5.56
CA ALA A 269 -10.70 8.00 -6.14
C ALA A 269 -10.27 6.94 -5.11
N ASP A 270 -10.68 5.72 -5.33
CA ASP A 270 -10.34 4.55 -4.49
C ASP A 270 -9.07 3.90 -5.04
N THR A 271 -7.94 4.54 -4.71
CA THR A 271 -6.67 4.50 -5.45
C THR A 271 -6.08 3.11 -5.56
N GLU A 272 -5.94 2.39 -4.45
CA GLU A 272 -5.34 1.05 -4.42
C GLU A 272 -6.34 -0.05 -4.84
N ASN A 273 -7.63 0.28 -4.93
CA ASN A 273 -8.62 -0.57 -5.58
C ASN A 273 -8.72 -0.33 -7.09
N HIS A 274 -8.05 0.68 -7.63
CA HIS A 274 -8.16 1.06 -9.05
C HIS A 274 -9.60 1.33 -9.48
N LEU A 275 -10.38 2.00 -8.61
CA LEU A 275 -11.81 2.27 -8.80
C LEU A 275 -12.15 3.76 -8.64
N ILE A 276 -13.25 4.17 -9.27
CA ILE A 276 -13.95 5.40 -8.90
C ILE A 276 -15.25 5.01 -8.19
N ARG A 277 -15.44 5.55 -6.99
CA ARG A 277 -16.62 5.30 -6.18
C ARG A 277 -17.51 6.55 -6.12
N ARG A 278 -18.79 6.34 -5.97
CA ARG A 278 -19.80 7.37 -5.77
C ARG A 278 -20.46 7.17 -4.42
N ALA A 279 -20.41 8.17 -3.55
CA ALA A 279 -21.14 8.20 -2.29
C ALA A 279 -22.31 9.18 -2.43
N ASP A 280 -23.53 8.68 -2.27
CA ASP A 280 -24.75 9.49 -2.17
C ASP A 280 -24.94 9.89 -0.70
N LEU A 281 -24.82 11.20 -0.43
CA LEU A 281 -24.87 11.75 0.92
C LEU A 281 -26.29 11.77 1.52
N LYS A 282 -27.34 11.63 0.69
CA LYS A 282 -28.74 11.56 1.15
C LYS A 282 -29.14 10.13 1.51
N SER A 283 -28.94 9.19 0.59
CA SER A 283 -29.23 7.76 0.82
C SER A 283 -28.19 7.08 1.71
N ARG A 284 -27.02 7.69 1.90
CA ARG A 284 -25.88 7.20 2.68
C ARG A 284 -25.37 5.85 2.15
N THR A 285 -25.20 5.77 0.86
CA THR A 285 -24.71 4.58 0.15
C THR A 285 -23.51 4.89 -0.71
N VAL A 286 -22.64 3.90 -0.86
CA VAL A 286 -21.48 3.94 -1.75
C VAL A 286 -21.67 2.91 -2.85
N GLU A 287 -21.35 3.27 -4.07
CA GLU A 287 -21.31 2.36 -5.21
C GLU A 287 -20.08 2.60 -6.08
N THR A 288 -19.61 1.57 -6.74
CA THR A 288 -18.55 1.66 -7.73
C THR A 288 -19.12 2.11 -9.07
N ILE A 289 -18.56 3.16 -9.67
CA ILE A 289 -19.04 3.70 -10.95
C ILE A 289 -18.04 3.51 -12.10
N ALA A 290 -16.75 3.34 -11.82
CA ALA A 290 -15.74 3.03 -12.84
C ALA A 290 -14.64 2.12 -12.29
N GLY A 291 -14.00 1.37 -13.19
CA GLY A 291 -12.97 0.41 -12.88
C GLY A 291 -13.51 -1.02 -12.68
N THR A 292 -12.62 -1.99 -12.83
CA THR A 292 -12.89 -3.42 -12.60
C THR A 292 -12.38 -3.92 -11.26
N GLY A 293 -11.55 -3.13 -10.57
CA GLY A 293 -10.81 -3.53 -9.38
C GLY A 293 -9.44 -4.13 -9.69
N GLU A 294 -9.12 -4.32 -10.96
CA GLU A 294 -7.81 -4.79 -11.41
C GLU A 294 -7.01 -3.62 -12.01
N GLN A 295 -5.70 -3.62 -11.79
CA GLN A 295 -4.80 -2.65 -12.39
C GLN A 295 -4.67 -2.88 -13.89
N THR A 296 -4.76 -1.79 -14.69
CA THR A 296 -4.49 -1.87 -16.14
C THR A 296 -3.05 -1.51 -16.47
N HIS A 297 -2.49 -2.21 -17.45
CA HIS A 297 -1.25 -1.85 -18.14
C HIS A 297 -1.52 -1.41 -19.59
N ASP A 298 -2.78 -1.20 -19.95
CA ASP A 298 -3.20 -0.73 -21.27
C ASP A 298 -3.61 0.74 -21.22
N TYR A 299 -2.84 1.60 -21.86
CA TYR A 299 -2.90 3.05 -21.72
C TYR A 299 -3.89 3.76 -22.66
N PHE A 300 -4.56 3.04 -23.55
CA PHE A 300 -5.43 3.65 -24.55
C PHE A 300 -6.82 3.01 -24.62
N LYS A 301 -7.37 2.61 -23.50
CA LYS A 301 -8.72 2.07 -23.46
C LYS A 301 -9.81 3.14 -23.36
N ALA A 302 -10.94 2.83 -23.94
CA ALA A 302 -12.19 3.56 -23.78
C ALA A 302 -13.34 2.55 -23.77
N GLY A 303 -14.42 2.87 -23.08
CA GLY A 303 -15.63 2.07 -23.06
C GLY A 303 -16.49 2.28 -21.83
N PRO A 304 -17.47 1.38 -21.59
CA PRO A 304 -18.30 1.42 -20.41
C PRO A 304 -17.47 1.44 -19.13
N ALA A 305 -17.72 2.41 -18.25
CA ALA A 305 -16.85 2.74 -17.14
C ALA A 305 -16.56 1.55 -16.20
N ARG A 306 -17.55 0.67 -15.98
CA ARG A 306 -17.42 -0.55 -15.15
C ARG A 306 -16.69 -1.71 -15.82
N SER A 307 -16.38 -1.60 -17.12
CA SER A 307 -15.73 -2.66 -17.91
C SER A 307 -14.29 -2.32 -18.28
N VAL A 308 -13.82 -1.13 -17.97
CA VAL A 308 -12.46 -0.67 -18.23
C VAL A 308 -11.68 -0.67 -16.93
N ALA A 309 -10.58 -1.43 -16.86
CA ALA A 309 -9.67 -1.41 -15.73
C ALA A 309 -8.93 -0.07 -15.65
N LEU A 310 -8.75 0.45 -14.44
CA LEU A 310 -8.03 1.69 -14.15
C LEU A 310 -6.64 1.37 -13.55
N SER A 311 -5.81 2.38 -13.30
CA SER A 311 -4.52 2.20 -12.62
C SER A 311 -4.20 3.42 -11.75
N SER A 312 -4.42 3.26 -10.45
CA SER A 312 -4.16 4.26 -9.41
C SER A 312 -4.73 5.66 -9.72
N PRO A 313 -6.08 5.80 -9.75
CA PRO A 313 -6.70 7.12 -9.79
C PRO A 313 -6.29 7.89 -8.52
N TRP A 314 -5.63 9.05 -8.69
CA TRP A 314 -5.03 9.77 -7.57
C TRP A 314 -5.78 11.04 -7.19
N ASP A 315 -6.31 11.77 -8.19
CA ASP A 315 -7.12 12.95 -7.94
C ASP A 315 -8.29 13.05 -8.92
N LEU A 316 -9.31 13.80 -8.53
CA LEU A 316 -10.55 13.98 -9.29
C LEU A 316 -10.87 15.45 -9.45
N GLN A 317 -11.28 15.86 -10.67
CA GLN A 317 -11.76 17.20 -10.95
C GLN A 317 -13.03 17.16 -11.82
N LEU A 318 -14.10 17.74 -11.33
CA LEU A 318 -15.37 17.80 -12.07
C LEU A 318 -15.47 19.11 -12.86
N VAL A 319 -15.81 19.01 -14.14
CA VAL A 319 -16.14 20.14 -15.01
C VAL A 319 -17.42 19.82 -15.77
N GLY A 320 -18.52 20.48 -15.45
CA GLY A 320 -19.85 20.12 -15.99
C GLY A 320 -20.23 18.68 -15.64
N HIS A 321 -20.43 17.86 -16.67
CA HIS A 321 -20.76 16.43 -16.55
C HIS A 321 -19.56 15.50 -16.78
N VAL A 322 -18.36 16.03 -16.87
CA VAL A 322 -17.13 15.27 -17.07
C VAL A 322 -16.29 15.25 -15.80
N LEU A 323 -16.00 14.05 -15.31
CA LEU A 323 -15.08 13.82 -14.22
C LEU A 323 -13.69 13.52 -14.81
N TYR A 324 -12.75 14.45 -14.65
CA TYR A 324 -11.35 14.23 -14.98
C TYR A 324 -10.65 13.49 -13.86
N ILE A 325 -9.76 12.56 -14.21
CA ILE A 325 -9.10 11.64 -13.30
C ILE A 325 -7.59 11.73 -13.54
N ALA A 326 -6.84 12.15 -12.54
CA ALA A 326 -5.39 12.03 -12.53
C ALA A 326 -5.03 10.56 -12.35
N MET A 327 -4.59 9.92 -13.42
CA MET A 327 -4.26 8.51 -13.44
C MET A 327 -2.75 8.36 -13.28
N ALA A 328 -2.29 8.15 -12.03
CA ALA A 328 -0.87 8.16 -11.71
C ALA A 328 -0.10 7.01 -12.38
N GLY A 329 -0.67 5.80 -12.39
CA GLY A 329 -0.01 4.61 -12.95
C GLY A 329 0.38 4.72 -14.42
N PRO A 330 -0.52 5.08 -15.35
CA PRO A 330 -0.21 5.21 -16.77
C PRO A 330 0.33 6.59 -17.15
N HIS A 331 0.65 7.48 -16.22
CA HIS A 331 1.13 8.84 -16.49
C HIS A 331 0.19 9.63 -17.41
N GLN A 332 -1.12 9.62 -17.12
CA GLN A 332 -2.15 10.18 -17.98
C GLN A 332 -3.24 10.92 -17.19
N ILE A 333 -3.98 11.78 -17.88
CA ILE A 333 -5.28 12.25 -17.42
C ILE A 333 -6.36 11.49 -18.18
N TRP A 334 -7.27 10.88 -17.44
CA TRP A 334 -8.45 10.21 -17.99
C TRP A 334 -9.68 11.05 -17.74
N MET A 335 -10.78 10.73 -18.42
CA MET A 335 -12.07 11.36 -18.21
C MET A 335 -13.19 10.31 -18.14
N MET A 336 -14.19 10.58 -17.33
CA MET A 336 -15.45 9.85 -17.30
C MET A 336 -16.60 10.79 -17.67
N ASP A 337 -17.32 10.47 -18.74
CA ASP A 337 -18.59 11.11 -19.10
C ASP A 337 -19.67 10.51 -18.20
N LEU A 338 -20.16 11.31 -17.24
CA LEU A 338 -21.11 10.85 -16.23
C LEU A 338 -22.50 10.57 -16.80
N ASP A 339 -22.88 11.19 -17.92
CA ASP A 339 -24.17 10.96 -18.57
C ASP A 339 -24.17 9.66 -19.37
N LYS A 340 -23.05 9.35 -20.04
CA LYS A 340 -22.89 8.12 -20.83
C LYS A 340 -22.40 6.93 -20.02
N ASN A 341 -21.85 7.17 -18.83
CA ASN A 341 -21.13 6.15 -18.04
C ASN A 341 -19.99 5.51 -18.81
N GLU A 342 -19.22 6.30 -19.53
CA GLU A 342 -18.05 5.89 -20.30
C GLU A 342 -16.77 6.54 -19.76
N VAL A 343 -15.69 5.78 -19.76
CA VAL A 343 -14.36 6.26 -19.38
C VAL A 343 -13.40 6.13 -20.56
N SER A 344 -12.50 7.10 -20.69
CA SER A 344 -11.46 7.09 -21.71
C SER A 344 -10.24 7.92 -21.31
N THR A 345 -9.11 7.66 -21.98
CA THR A 345 -7.93 8.52 -21.88
C THR A 345 -8.24 9.90 -22.45
N PHE A 346 -8.00 10.97 -21.69
CA PHE A 346 -8.15 12.35 -22.14
C PHE A 346 -6.82 12.91 -22.66
N ALA A 347 -5.77 12.94 -21.83
CA ALA A 347 -4.46 13.47 -22.18
C ALA A 347 -3.33 12.57 -21.69
N GLY A 348 -2.21 12.56 -22.40
CA GLY A 348 -1.00 11.82 -22.08
C GLY A 348 -0.75 10.64 -23.02
N SER A 349 0.50 10.51 -23.44
CA SER A 349 0.98 9.40 -24.29
C SER A 349 1.26 8.11 -23.53
N GLY A 350 1.14 8.12 -22.21
CA GLY A 350 1.52 6.99 -21.36
C GLY A 350 3.03 6.85 -21.12
N ARG A 351 3.83 7.79 -21.64
CA ARG A 351 5.27 7.84 -21.39
C ARG A 351 5.56 8.77 -20.21
N GLU A 352 6.40 8.34 -19.30
CA GLU A 352 6.99 9.21 -18.29
C GLU A 352 7.89 10.23 -18.97
N ALA A 353 7.37 11.46 -19.15
CA ALA A 353 8.07 12.51 -19.89
C ALA A 353 7.51 13.89 -19.57
N ARG A 354 8.37 14.92 -19.66
CA ARG A 354 7.97 16.33 -19.80
C ARG A 354 7.85 16.67 -21.27
N LEU A 355 6.68 16.48 -21.86
CA LEU A 355 6.44 16.79 -23.28
C LEU A 355 5.15 17.59 -23.42
N ASP A 356 5.26 18.80 -23.96
CA ASP A 356 4.14 19.68 -24.32
C ASP A 356 3.60 19.31 -25.71
N GLY A 357 2.35 19.66 -26.01
CA GLY A 357 1.75 19.46 -27.33
C GLY A 357 0.28 19.05 -27.29
N PRO A 358 -0.22 18.41 -28.37
CA PRO A 358 -1.58 17.89 -28.42
C PRO A 358 -1.85 16.87 -27.32
N LEU A 359 -3.11 16.74 -26.88
CA LEU A 359 -3.51 15.91 -25.73
C LEU A 359 -2.90 14.50 -25.76
N LYS A 360 -2.96 13.81 -26.89
CA LYS A 360 -2.52 12.39 -26.98
C LYS A 360 -1.00 12.22 -27.16
N GLU A 361 -0.30 13.30 -27.49
CA GLU A 361 1.15 13.30 -27.73
C GLU A 361 1.93 13.79 -26.50
N ALA A 362 1.28 14.60 -25.65
CA ALA A 362 1.87 15.11 -24.43
C ALA A 362 2.35 14.00 -23.50
N GLY A 363 3.41 14.26 -22.75
CA GLY A 363 3.91 13.35 -21.72
C GLY A 363 3.68 13.94 -20.33
N PHE A 364 3.39 13.08 -19.37
CA PHE A 364 3.31 13.36 -17.94
C PHE A 364 4.19 12.40 -17.16
N ALA A 365 4.47 12.73 -15.89
CA ALA A 365 5.17 11.87 -14.97
C ALA A 365 4.43 11.83 -13.64
N GLN A 366 3.51 10.86 -13.48
CA GLN A 366 2.73 10.62 -12.27
C GLN A 366 1.85 11.83 -11.87
N PRO A 367 0.87 12.25 -12.70
CA PRO A 367 -0.03 13.35 -12.35
C PRO A 367 -0.81 12.98 -11.08
N SER A 368 -0.77 13.83 -10.06
CA SER A 368 -1.28 13.49 -8.71
C SER A 368 -2.15 14.60 -8.08
N GLY A 369 -2.24 15.76 -8.69
CA GLY A 369 -3.09 16.85 -8.22
C GLY A 369 -3.71 17.61 -9.35
N MET A 370 -4.97 18.03 -9.22
CA MET A 370 -5.67 18.80 -10.25
C MET A 370 -6.44 19.98 -9.67
N ALA A 371 -6.54 21.03 -10.47
CA ALA A 371 -7.41 22.19 -10.23
C ALA A 371 -7.96 22.72 -11.55
N THR A 372 -9.07 23.46 -11.55
CA THR A 372 -9.62 24.03 -12.77
C THR A 372 -10.22 25.42 -12.55
N ASP A 373 -10.20 26.25 -13.58
CA ASP A 373 -10.98 27.49 -13.70
C ASP A 373 -12.21 27.30 -14.62
N GLY A 374 -12.51 26.06 -15.01
CA GLY A 374 -13.61 25.68 -15.91
C GLY A 374 -13.21 25.64 -17.39
N LYS A 375 -12.05 26.17 -17.78
CA LYS A 375 -11.51 26.17 -19.15
C LYS A 375 -10.17 25.45 -19.23
N THR A 376 -9.35 25.65 -18.23
CA THR A 376 -8.02 25.04 -18.09
C THR A 376 -8.07 24.03 -16.96
N LEU A 377 -7.54 22.86 -17.21
CA LEU A 377 -7.24 21.88 -16.19
C LEU A 377 -5.76 22.00 -15.84
N TYR A 378 -5.47 22.45 -14.62
CA TYR A 378 -4.12 22.53 -14.09
C TYR A 378 -3.76 21.21 -13.42
N VAL A 379 -2.53 20.75 -13.63
CA VAL A 379 -2.06 19.44 -13.14
C VAL A 379 -0.73 19.60 -12.41
N ALA A 380 -0.67 19.11 -11.19
CA ALA A 380 0.59 18.83 -10.49
C ALA A 380 1.14 17.50 -11.03
N ASP A 381 2.17 17.61 -11.85
CA ASP A 381 2.87 16.49 -12.49
C ASP A 381 4.06 16.13 -11.61
N SER A 382 3.78 15.24 -10.65
CA SER A 382 4.52 15.16 -9.39
C SER A 382 5.94 14.67 -9.57
N GLU A 383 6.16 13.65 -10.38
CA GLU A 383 7.48 13.04 -10.54
C GLU A 383 8.40 13.87 -11.44
N SER A 384 7.82 14.68 -12.35
CA SER A 384 8.55 15.70 -13.09
C SER A 384 8.72 17.04 -12.34
N ASN A 385 8.10 17.19 -11.16
CA ASN A 385 8.24 18.38 -10.29
C ASN A 385 7.76 19.69 -10.95
N ILE A 386 6.73 19.63 -11.80
CA ILE A 386 6.23 20.73 -12.60
C ILE A 386 4.72 20.93 -12.47
N ILE A 387 4.24 22.10 -12.87
CA ILE A 387 2.81 22.36 -13.02
C ILE A 387 2.48 22.48 -14.51
N ARG A 388 1.50 21.69 -14.96
CA ARG A 388 1.02 21.67 -16.33
C ARG A 388 -0.34 22.37 -16.44
N ALA A 389 -0.65 22.89 -17.62
CA ALA A 389 -1.95 23.42 -17.99
C ALA A 389 -2.46 22.70 -19.24
N ILE A 390 -3.68 22.21 -19.19
CA ILE A 390 -4.40 21.60 -20.29
C ILE A 390 -5.52 22.54 -20.69
N ASP A 391 -5.46 23.11 -21.87
CA ASP A 391 -6.61 23.83 -22.45
C ASP A 391 -7.61 22.77 -22.93
N ILE A 392 -8.78 22.75 -22.27
CA ILE A 392 -9.81 21.73 -22.54
C ILE A 392 -10.41 21.91 -23.93
N SER A 393 -10.55 23.14 -24.38
CA SER A 393 -11.17 23.48 -25.69
C SER A 393 -10.20 23.34 -26.85
N GLU A 394 -8.97 23.81 -26.67
CA GLU A 394 -7.92 23.77 -27.71
C GLU A 394 -7.27 22.37 -27.81
N GLY A 395 -7.42 21.56 -26.80
CA GLY A 395 -6.86 20.22 -26.78
C GLY A 395 -5.33 20.21 -26.72
N THR A 396 -4.73 21.13 -25.96
CA THR A 396 -3.27 21.25 -25.83
C THR A 396 -2.80 21.24 -24.40
N VAL A 397 -1.61 20.69 -24.17
CA VAL A 397 -0.90 20.64 -22.88
C VAL A 397 0.33 21.53 -22.93
N LYS A 398 0.53 22.37 -21.91
CA LYS A 398 1.69 23.24 -21.77
C LYS A 398 2.25 23.18 -20.36
N THR A 399 3.57 23.25 -20.22
CA THR A 399 4.24 23.45 -18.93
C THR A 399 4.12 24.93 -18.52
N LEU A 400 3.63 25.17 -17.32
CA LEU A 400 3.59 26.52 -16.74
C LEU A 400 4.90 26.86 -16.04
N VAL A 401 5.33 25.97 -15.12
CA VAL A 401 6.52 26.18 -14.29
C VAL A 401 7.22 24.85 -14.01
N GLY A 402 8.52 24.94 -13.75
CA GLY A 402 9.39 23.84 -13.40
C GLY A 402 10.43 23.54 -14.49
N GLY A 403 11.50 22.89 -14.09
CA GLY A 403 12.63 22.53 -14.96
C GLY A 403 12.39 21.32 -15.86
N ASP A 404 13.45 20.65 -16.27
CA ASP A 404 13.37 19.41 -17.07
C ASP A 404 12.98 18.20 -16.21
N LEU A 405 12.70 17.07 -16.85
CA LEU A 405 12.39 15.81 -16.19
C LEU A 405 13.49 15.49 -15.15
N PHE A 406 13.07 15.22 -13.91
CA PHE A 406 13.95 14.99 -12.75
C PHE A 406 14.73 16.21 -12.23
N GLU A 407 14.50 17.41 -12.73
CA GLU A 407 14.98 18.63 -12.09
C GLU A 407 14.05 19.02 -10.94
N PHE A 408 14.56 19.04 -9.72
CA PHE A 408 13.81 19.35 -8.51
C PHE A 408 14.58 20.29 -7.58
N GLY A 409 13.90 20.83 -6.60
CA GLY A 409 14.50 21.71 -5.59
C GLY A 409 13.45 22.57 -4.89
N ASP A 410 13.89 23.61 -4.22
CA ASP A 410 13.05 24.60 -3.54
C ASP A 410 13.46 26.01 -3.99
N VAL A 411 13.08 26.35 -5.22
CA VAL A 411 13.43 27.65 -5.81
C VAL A 411 12.17 28.35 -6.29
N ASP A 412 11.89 29.50 -5.70
CA ASP A 412 10.89 30.45 -6.22
C ASP A 412 11.41 31.16 -7.46
N GLY A 413 10.56 31.57 -8.37
CA GLY A 413 11.01 32.17 -9.63
C GLY A 413 9.89 32.30 -10.66
N THR A 414 10.26 32.26 -11.95
CA THR A 414 9.31 32.39 -13.05
C THR A 414 9.60 31.32 -14.10
N GLY A 415 8.55 30.66 -14.59
CA GLY A 415 8.65 29.68 -15.66
C GLY A 415 9.61 28.52 -15.36
N ASP A 416 10.56 28.30 -16.25
CA ASP A 416 11.49 27.17 -16.16
C ASP A 416 12.58 27.33 -15.07
N ASP A 417 12.72 28.52 -14.45
CA ASP A 417 13.63 28.75 -13.32
C ASP A 417 13.09 28.20 -11.98
N VAL A 418 11.79 27.92 -11.91
CA VAL A 418 11.14 27.38 -10.70
C VAL A 418 11.63 25.96 -10.44
N ARG A 419 11.84 25.64 -9.15
CA ARG A 419 12.04 24.23 -8.72
C ARG A 419 11.04 23.90 -7.62
N LEU A 420 10.27 22.87 -7.87
CA LEU A 420 9.38 22.18 -6.92
C LEU A 420 9.98 20.84 -6.56
N GLN A 421 9.40 20.16 -5.59
CA GLN A 421 9.80 18.79 -5.26
C GLN A 421 8.56 17.94 -4.91
N HIS A 422 8.18 17.10 -5.86
CA HIS A 422 7.08 16.14 -5.79
C HIS A 422 5.75 16.79 -5.31
N PRO A 423 5.22 17.83 -6.01
CA PRO A 423 3.97 18.49 -5.62
C PRO A 423 2.78 17.54 -5.78
N LEU A 424 1.99 17.34 -4.72
CA LEU A 424 0.83 16.44 -4.73
C LEU A 424 -0.52 17.15 -4.70
N GLY A 425 -0.57 18.42 -4.31
CA GLY A 425 -1.82 19.18 -4.18
C GLY A 425 -1.86 20.45 -5.00
N LEU A 426 -3.02 20.73 -5.56
CA LEU A 426 -3.25 21.92 -6.36
C LEU A 426 -4.70 22.40 -6.16
N ILE A 427 -4.89 23.72 -6.02
CA ILE A 427 -6.22 24.32 -5.94
C ILE A 427 -6.21 25.74 -6.50
N THR A 428 -7.31 26.16 -7.13
CA THR A 428 -7.50 27.55 -7.58
C THR A 428 -7.79 28.49 -6.41
N TYR A 429 -7.16 29.66 -6.41
CA TYR A 429 -7.37 30.75 -5.45
C TYR A 429 -7.49 32.08 -6.18
N GLY A 430 -8.72 32.51 -6.48
CA GLY A 430 -8.97 33.61 -7.38
C GLY A 430 -8.44 33.31 -8.78
N ASP A 431 -7.57 34.17 -9.31
CA ASP A 431 -6.87 33.97 -10.59
C ASP A 431 -5.50 33.27 -10.45
N LYS A 432 -5.18 32.78 -9.26
CA LYS A 432 -3.94 32.07 -8.93
C LYS A 432 -4.19 30.63 -8.55
N LEU A 433 -3.10 29.89 -8.37
CA LEU A 433 -3.09 28.53 -7.88
C LEU A 433 -2.30 28.45 -6.56
N LEU A 434 -2.75 27.63 -5.63
CA LEU A 434 -1.96 27.22 -4.50
C LEU A 434 -1.47 25.78 -4.73
N ILE A 435 -0.19 25.56 -4.45
CA ILE A 435 0.53 24.30 -4.68
C ILE A 435 0.96 23.75 -3.33
N ALA A 436 0.60 22.51 -3.01
CA ALA A 436 1.27 21.74 -1.98
C ALA A 436 2.58 21.20 -2.57
N ASP A 437 3.68 21.89 -2.30
CA ASP A 437 5.04 21.51 -2.69
C ASP A 437 5.57 20.50 -1.65
N THR A 438 5.12 19.28 -1.79
CA THR A 438 5.00 18.26 -0.75
C THR A 438 6.34 17.92 -0.11
N TYR A 439 7.36 17.60 -0.92
CA TYR A 439 8.68 17.22 -0.41
C TYR A 439 9.53 18.43 0.03
N ASN A 440 9.09 19.64 -0.28
CA ASN A 440 9.65 20.87 0.28
C ASN A 440 8.92 21.33 1.55
N HIS A 441 7.89 20.60 1.99
CA HIS A 441 7.09 20.91 3.20
C HIS A 441 6.50 22.33 3.17
N LYS A 442 6.08 22.79 1.99
CA LYS A 442 5.61 24.18 1.76
C LYS A 442 4.29 24.22 1.02
N ILE A 443 3.61 25.36 1.19
CA ILE A 443 2.54 25.78 0.29
C ILE A 443 3.06 26.99 -0.49
N LYS A 444 3.00 26.91 -1.82
CA LYS A 444 3.43 27.96 -2.74
C LYS A 444 2.25 28.52 -3.54
N GLU A 445 2.38 29.73 -4.00
CA GLU A 445 1.42 30.42 -4.87
C GLU A 445 2.02 30.51 -6.27
N LEU A 446 1.25 30.15 -7.29
CA LEU A 446 1.57 30.32 -8.71
C LEU A 446 0.56 31.27 -9.34
N ASP A 447 1.05 32.31 -10.01
CA ASP A 447 0.27 33.11 -10.95
C ASP A 447 0.40 32.47 -12.35
N PRO A 448 -0.67 31.89 -12.92
CA PRO A 448 -0.60 31.22 -14.23
C PRO A 448 -0.28 32.14 -15.40
N LYS A 449 -0.60 33.44 -15.29
CA LYS A 449 -0.39 34.44 -16.36
C LYS A 449 1.07 34.85 -16.43
N SER A 450 1.66 35.22 -15.31
CA SER A 450 3.07 35.63 -15.24
C SER A 450 4.01 34.45 -15.07
N LYS A 451 3.48 33.26 -14.78
CA LYS A 451 4.23 32.02 -14.44
C LYS A 451 5.15 32.20 -13.23
N LYS A 452 4.83 33.12 -12.34
CA LYS A 452 5.60 33.40 -11.12
C LYS A 452 5.15 32.53 -9.97
N VAL A 453 6.11 31.88 -9.30
CA VAL A 453 5.90 31.11 -8.06
C VAL A 453 6.56 31.82 -6.89
N THR A 454 5.85 31.83 -5.76
CA THR A 454 6.37 32.33 -4.47
C THR A 454 5.93 31.43 -3.32
N SER A 455 6.86 31.15 -2.38
CA SER A 455 6.55 30.45 -1.15
C SER A 455 5.63 31.28 -0.24
N LEU A 456 4.52 30.70 0.23
CA LEU A 456 3.58 31.38 1.11
C LEU A 456 3.66 30.91 2.56
N PHE A 457 3.66 29.59 2.76
CA PHE A 457 3.62 28.97 4.08
C PHE A 457 4.55 27.76 4.14
N GLY A 458 5.10 27.51 5.32
CA GLY A 458 6.02 26.41 5.56
C GLY A 458 7.48 26.87 5.63
N THR A 459 8.21 26.35 6.62
CA THR A 459 9.63 26.67 6.83
C THR A 459 10.56 25.91 5.87
N GLY A 460 10.04 24.93 5.13
CA GLY A 460 10.83 24.00 4.33
C GLY A 460 11.52 22.89 5.14
N LYS A 461 11.20 22.81 6.44
CA LYS A 461 11.64 21.71 7.32
C LYS A 461 10.44 20.93 7.82
N PRO A 462 10.53 19.60 7.93
CA PRO A 462 9.45 18.78 8.48
C PRO A 462 9.15 19.20 9.92
N GLY A 463 7.86 19.27 10.28
CA GLY A 463 7.41 19.64 11.62
C GLY A 463 5.93 20.00 11.66
N GLN A 464 5.43 20.35 12.85
CA GLN A 464 4.00 20.63 13.10
C GLN A 464 3.80 21.93 13.90
N SER A 465 4.66 22.94 13.71
CA SER A 465 4.49 24.21 14.41
C SER A 465 3.31 25.01 13.85
N ASP A 466 2.55 25.65 14.75
CA ASP A 466 1.47 26.58 14.44
C ASP A 466 2.00 28.04 14.38
N GLY A 467 1.14 28.99 14.03
CA GLY A 467 1.44 30.43 14.01
C GLY A 467 1.77 30.96 12.62
N THR A 468 2.57 32.05 12.58
CA THR A 468 2.92 32.75 11.32
C THR A 468 4.21 32.24 10.67
N ALA A 469 4.96 31.37 11.35
CA ALA A 469 6.10 30.64 10.80
C ALA A 469 5.86 29.12 10.97
N PRO A 470 4.83 28.58 10.29
CA PRO A 470 4.41 27.20 10.46
C PRO A 470 5.41 26.23 9.83
N SER A 471 5.43 24.99 10.33
CA SER A 471 6.01 23.86 9.62
C SER A 471 4.93 22.85 9.27
N PHE A 472 5.15 22.17 8.15
CA PHE A 472 4.35 21.04 7.68
C PHE A 472 5.24 19.81 7.52
N TYR A 473 4.62 18.65 7.36
CA TYR A 473 5.36 17.43 7.03
C TYR A 473 4.67 16.69 5.88
N GLU A 474 5.18 16.91 4.66
CA GLU A 474 4.63 16.43 3.39
C GLU A 474 3.14 16.78 3.22
N PRO A 475 2.80 18.10 3.16
CA PRO A 475 1.43 18.51 2.89
C PRO A 475 1.00 18.03 1.50
N ALA A 476 -0.21 17.46 1.36
CA ALA A 476 -0.69 16.91 0.11
C ALA A 476 -2.02 17.54 -0.35
N GLY A 477 -3.11 17.35 0.37
CA GLY A 477 -4.43 17.88 -0.01
C GLY A 477 -4.62 19.34 0.38
N LEU A 478 -5.30 20.10 -0.48
CA LEU A 478 -5.65 21.50 -0.25
C LEU A 478 -7.14 21.72 -0.51
N ALA A 479 -7.82 22.51 0.36
CA ALA A 479 -9.20 22.92 0.16
C ALA A 479 -9.46 24.32 0.70
N LEU A 480 -10.36 25.07 0.05
CA LEU A 480 -10.71 26.45 0.40
C LEU A 480 -12.17 26.58 0.81
N ALA A 481 -12.43 27.17 1.94
CA ALA A 481 -13.78 27.61 2.35
C ALA A 481 -13.69 28.82 3.31
N ASN A 482 -14.61 29.77 3.18
CA ASN A 482 -14.77 30.89 4.14
C ASN A 482 -13.46 31.62 4.45
N ASN A 483 -12.65 31.93 3.42
CA ASN A 483 -11.34 32.60 3.54
C ASN A 483 -10.31 31.81 4.39
N LYS A 484 -10.49 30.50 4.49
CA LYS A 484 -9.55 29.58 5.12
C LYS A 484 -9.04 28.56 4.11
N LEU A 485 -7.75 28.26 4.20
CA LEU A 485 -7.14 27.15 3.47
C LEU A 485 -6.97 25.99 4.46
N TYR A 486 -7.57 24.87 4.14
CA TYR A 486 -7.36 23.60 4.83
C TYR A 486 -6.26 22.83 4.12
N VAL A 487 -5.35 22.24 4.88
CA VAL A 487 -4.18 21.51 4.39
C VAL A 487 -4.15 20.13 5.04
N ALA A 488 -4.14 19.07 4.22
CA ALA A 488 -3.82 17.73 4.71
C ALA A 488 -2.30 17.66 4.94
N ASP A 489 -1.91 17.69 6.21
CA ASP A 489 -0.52 17.61 6.68
C ASP A 489 -0.18 16.15 6.94
N THR A 490 0.05 15.42 5.84
CA THR A 490 -0.06 13.97 5.71
C THR A 490 0.80 13.20 6.71
N ASN A 491 2.10 13.50 6.78
CA ASN A 491 3.02 12.80 7.69
C ASN A 491 2.89 13.24 9.15
N ASN A 492 2.16 14.33 9.42
CA ASN A 492 1.75 14.73 10.77
C ASN A 492 0.40 14.12 11.18
N HIS A 493 -0.25 13.35 10.33
CA HIS A 493 -1.58 12.76 10.59
C HIS A 493 -2.62 13.80 11.01
N ALA A 494 -2.57 14.98 10.42
CA ALA A 494 -3.34 16.14 10.84
C ALA A 494 -3.91 16.92 9.65
N ILE A 495 -4.98 17.69 9.95
CA ILE A 495 -5.43 18.77 9.08
C ILE A 495 -4.96 20.09 9.71
N ARG A 496 -4.41 20.98 8.88
CA ARG A 496 -4.02 22.32 9.31
C ARG A 496 -4.92 23.37 8.66
N VAL A 497 -5.19 24.45 9.34
CA VAL A 497 -5.99 25.56 8.83
C VAL A 497 -5.15 26.82 8.79
N VAL A 498 -5.10 27.44 7.63
CA VAL A 498 -4.50 28.75 7.40
C VAL A 498 -5.62 29.77 7.32
N ASP A 499 -5.62 30.75 8.19
CA ASP A 499 -6.42 31.95 8.04
C ASP A 499 -5.74 32.85 7.00
N LEU A 500 -6.34 32.99 5.81
CA LEU A 500 -5.73 33.72 4.69
C LEU A 500 -5.65 35.24 4.93
N LYS A 501 -6.41 35.78 5.90
CA LYS A 501 -6.37 37.18 6.28
C LYS A 501 -5.20 37.48 7.21
N THR A 502 -5.04 36.68 8.26
CA THR A 502 -4.00 36.88 9.29
C THR A 502 -2.70 36.14 8.97
N LYS A 503 -2.71 35.24 7.99
CA LYS A 503 -1.59 34.34 7.65
C LYS A 503 -1.20 33.36 8.76
N ALA A 504 -2.00 33.21 9.79
CA ALA A 504 -1.74 32.29 10.90
C ALA A 504 -2.21 30.88 10.53
N VAL A 505 -1.40 29.90 10.88
CA VAL A 505 -1.71 28.47 10.75
C VAL A 505 -2.02 27.88 12.12
N SER A 506 -3.00 27.02 12.19
CA SER A 506 -3.36 26.25 13.39
C SER A 506 -3.70 24.82 13.04
N THR A 507 -3.53 23.92 14.00
CA THR A 507 -3.96 22.53 13.86
C THR A 507 -5.49 22.44 14.00
N PHE A 508 -6.14 21.84 13.01
CA PHE A 508 -7.58 21.62 12.97
C PHE A 508 -7.95 20.40 13.83
N ARG A 509 -8.67 20.65 14.91
CA ARG A 509 -9.13 19.57 15.80
C ARG A 509 -10.45 18.99 15.29
N ILE A 510 -10.51 17.68 15.15
CA ILE A 510 -11.73 16.95 14.82
C ILE A 510 -12.29 16.36 16.12
N ASN A 511 -13.39 16.95 16.60
CA ASN A 511 -13.99 16.56 17.87
C ASN A 511 -14.79 15.28 17.72
N GLY A 512 -14.49 14.26 18.52
CA GLY A 512 -15.19 12.97 18.54
C GLY A 512 -14.67 11.94 17.53
N LEU A 513 -13.63 12.26 16.74
CA LEU A 513 -13.03 11.29 15.84
C LEU A 513 -12.17 10.30 16.64
N THR A 514 -12.42 9.01 16.40
CA THR A 514 -11.65 7.89 16.94
C THR A 514 -11.01 7.11 15.81
N PRO A 515 -9.93 6.36 16.08
CA PRO A 515 -9.44 5.35 15.11
C PRO A 515 -10.60 4.43 14.69
N PRO A 516 -10.58 3.87 13.46
CA PRO A 516 -11.54 2.84 13.10
C PRO A 516 -11.53 1.71 14.11
N ALA A 517 -12.70 1.15 14.40
CA ALA A 517 -12.74 -0.08 15.17
C ALA A 517 -11.92 -1.13 14.41
N LYS A 518 -10.92 -1.70 15.04
CA LYS A 518 -10.20 -2.83 14.44
C LYS A 518 -11.22 -3.95 14.27
N ASN A 519 -11.59 -4.22 13.02
CA ASN A 519 -12.47 -5.35 12.76
C ASN A 519 -11.66 -6.61 13.00
N MET A 520 -12.02 -7.33 14.03
CA MET A 520 -11.40 -8.60 14.36
C MET A 520 -11.76 -9.69 13.32
N GLN A 521 -12.70 -9.40 12.38
CA GLN A 521 -13.04 -10.26 11.24
C GLN A 521 -11.96 -10.28 10.14
N ALA A 522 -11.11 -9.26 10.01
CA ALA A 522 -9.93 -9.32 9.11
C ALA A 522 -8.93 -10.42 9.52
N LEU A 523 -9.12 -11.05 10.69
CA LEU A 523 -8.48 -12.27 11.12
C LEU A 523 -9.02 -13.53 10.43
N GLU A 524 -10.11 -13.43 9.67
CA GLU A 524 -10.75 -14.61 9.04
C GLU A 524 -9.92 -15.22 7.91
N THR A 525 -9.00 -14.48 7.31
CA THR A 525 -8.16 -14.98 6.20
C THR A 525 -6.72 -15.30 6.58
N ALA A 526 -6.24 -14.93 7.76
CA ALA A 526 -4.89 -15.30 8.21
C ALA A 526 -4.87 -16.76 8.68
N THR A 527 -4.94 -17.69 7.74
CA THR A 527 -4.69 -19.10 7.97
C THR A 527 -3.17 -19.30 8.05
N GLY A 528 -2.69 -19.89 9.15
CA GLY A 528 -1.28 -20.27 9.29
C GLY A 528 -0.88 -21.44 8.39
N PRO A 529 0.38 -21.88 8.43
CA PRO A 529 0.86 -23.02 7.65
C PRO A 529 0.02 -24.27 7.89
N ASN A 530 -0.46 -24.89 6.82
CA ASN A 530 -1.31 -26.10 6.87
C ASN A 530 -2.53 -25.94 7.79
N ALA A 531 -3.27 -24.83 7.66
CA ALA A 531 -4.40 -24.53 8.53
C ALA A 531 -5.59 -25.45 8.23
N GLU A 532 -6.19 -25.97 9.31
CA GLU A 532 -7.41 -26.75 9.31
C GLU A 532 -8.49 -26.02 10.10
N GLU A 533 -9.66 -25.79 9.49
CA GLU A 533 -10.78 -25.13 10.16
C GLU A 533 -11.70 -26.15 10.80
N ILE A 534 -11.93 -25.99 12.11
CA ILE A 534 -12.79 -26.85 12.92
C ILE A 534 -14.06 -26.07 13.27
N LYS A 535 -15.20 -26.51 12.73
CA LYS A 535 -16.51 -25.97 13.08
C LYS A 535 -16.97 -26.52 14.43
N VAL A 536 -17.32 -25.63 15.34
CA VAL A 536 -17.79 -25.97 16.68
C VAL A 536 -19.27 -25.63 16.83
N ALA A 537 -20.02 -26.47 17.46
CA ALA A 537 -21.41 -26.17 17.80
C ALA A 537 -21.50 -24.99 18.77
N PRO A 538 -22.59 -24.19 18.72
CA PRO A 538 -22.79 -23.05 19.62
C PRO A 538 -22.64 -23.47 21.08
N GLN A 539 -21.91 -22.69 21.88
CA GLN A 539 -21.70 -22.94 23.32
C GLN A 539 -22.35 -21.83 24.14
N LYS A 540 -22.67 -22.15 25.40
CA LYS A 540 -23.20 -21.18 26.36
C LYS A 540 -22.08 -20.74 27.32
N LEU A 541 -22.14 -19.46 27.72
CA LEU A 541 -21.23 -18.88 28.70
C LEU A 541 -22.03 -18.03 29.70
N ARG A 542 -21.71 -18.11 30.99
CA ARG A 542 -22.41 -17.37 32.02
C ARG A 542 -21.95 -15.91 32.04
N ALA A 543 -22.92 -14.97 31.98
CA ALA A 543 -22.68 -13.53 32.04
C ALA A 543 -22.13 -13.10 33.44
N GLY A 544 -21.34 -12.07 33.48
CA GLY A 544 -20.78 -11.48 34.71
C GLY A 544 -19.71 -12.36 35.37
N THR A 545 -19.07 -13.24 34.60
CA THR A 545 -18.02 -14.14 35.13
C THR A 545 -16.70 -14.01 34.42
N ASN A 546 -15.61 -14.21 35.14
CA ASN A 546 -14.28 -14.43 34.61
C ASN A 546 -14.10 -15.91 34.40
N GLY A 547 -14.03 -16.35 33.15
CA GLY A 547 -13.86 -17.74 32.76
C GLY A 547 -12.61 -17.97 31.95
N SER A 548 -12.55 -19.08 31.23
CA SER A 548 -11.44 -19.40 30.34
C SER A 548 -11.90 -20.03 29.01
N LEU A 549 -11.13 -19.81 27.98
CA LEU A 549 -11.12 -20.60 26.74
C LEU A 549 -10.08 -21.72 26.95
N GLU A 550 -10.55 -22.94 27.06
CA GLU A 550 -9.71 -24.14 27.21
C GLU A 550 -9.59 -24.83 25.84
N ILE A 551 -8.38 -24.92 25.31
CA ILE A 551 -8.09 -25.53 24.01
C ILE A 551 -7.23 -26.75 24.22
N ASP A 552 -7.78 -27.93 23.95
CA ASP A 552 -7.08 -29.18 24.01
C ASP A 552 -6.85 -29.76 22.62
N VAL A 553 -5.64 -30.28 22.38
CA VAL A 553 -5.26 -30.86 21.09
C VAL A 553 -4.59 -32.22 21.32
N GLU A 554 -5.22 -33.24 20.82
CA GLU A 554 -4.67 -34.58 20.82
C GLU A 554 -3.56 -34.71 19.79
N LEU A 555 -2.34 -34.99 20.23
CA LEU A 555 -1.20 -35.27 19.36
C LEU A 555 -1.25 -36.70 18.82
N PRO A 556 -0.69 -36.97 17.62
CA PRO A 556 -0.56 -38.35 17.14
C PRO A 556 0.29 -39.20 18.09
N ALA A 557 0.00 -40.48 18.16
CA ALA A 557 0.78 -41.39 18.98
C ALA A 557 2.28 -41.38 18.63
N GLY A 558 3.15 -41.23 19.61
CA GLY A 558 4.60 -41.12 19.43
C GLY A 558 5.07 -39.74 18.97
N TYR A 559 4.26 -38.69 19.19
CA TYR A 559 4.65 -37.29 18.95
C TYR A 559 4.53 -36.48 20.25
N HIS A 560 5.38 -35.46 20.36
CA HIS A 560 5.37 -34.46 21.45
C HIS A 560 5.48 -33.06 20.90
N LEU A 561 5.05 -32.07 21.66
CA LEU A 561 5.29 -30.64 21.28
C LEU A 561 6.79 -30.35 21.32
N ASN A 562 7.29 -29.69 20.29
CA ASN A 562 8.70 -29.34 20.20
C ASN A 562 9.04 -28.27 21.27
N PRO A 563 9.87 -28.58 22.29
CA PRO A 563 10.22 -27.61 23.33
C PRO A 563 11.15 -26.49 22.84
N LEU A 564 11.80 -26.68 21.69
CA LEU A 564 12.71 -25.69 21.09
C LEU A 564 11.99 -24.66 20.21
N ALA A 565 10.76 -24.96 19.76
CA ALA A 565 9.94 -24.09 18.96
C ALA A 565 8.80 -23.47 19.79
N PRO A 566 8.60 -22.14 19.80
CA PRO A 566 7.48 -21.54 20.52
C PRO A 566 6.17 -21.88 19.82
N GLN A 567 5.26 -22.51 20.55
CA GLN A 567 3.87 -22.70 20.12
C GLN A 567 3.19 -21.34 20.04
N ARG A 568 2.28 -21.12 19.11
CA ARG A 568 1.63 -19.84 18.93
C ARG A 568 0.12 -19.99 19.04
N TYR A 569 -0.53 -19.02 19.67
CA TYR A 569 -1.96 -18.92 19.61
C TYR A 569 -2.43 -17.48 19.40
N LYS A 570 -3.64 -17.34 18.84
CA LYS A 570 -4.32 -16.08 18.62
C LYS A 570 -5.82 -16.26 18.84
N ILE A 571 -6.39 -15.41 19.69
CA ILE A 571 -7.81 -15.40 20.00
C ILE A 571 -8.39 -14.10 19.51
N ALA A 572 -9.44 -14.19 18.71
CA ALA A 572 -10.22 -13.07 18.23
C ALA A 572 -11.67 -13.21 18.70
N ILE A 573 -12.25 -12.13 19.17
CA ILE A 573 -13.62 -12.11 19.68
C ILE A 573 -14.39 -10.97 19.04
N ASP A 574 -15.47 -11.31 18.33
CA ASP A 574 -16.43 -10.33 17.77
C ASP A 574 -17.63 -10.28 18.72
N SER A 575 -17.55 -9.42 19.73
CA SER A 575 -18.63 -9.22 20.69
C SER A 575 -18.37 -8.09 21.67
N LYS A 576 -19.45 -7.48 22.16
CA LYS A 576 -19.44 -6.65 23.36
C LYS A 576 -19.73 -7.44 24.65
N SER A 577 -20.15 -8.70 24.50
CA SER A 577 -20.57 -9.56 25.60
C SER A 577 -19.44 -10.42 26.19
N VAL A 578 -18.38 -10.65 25.40
CA VAL A 578 -17.16 -11.39 25.82
C VAL A 578 -15.95 -10.58 25.42
N THR A 579 -14.94 -10.55 26.27
CA THR A 579 -13.64 -9.92 25.99
C THR A 579 -12.47 -10.81 26.42
N VAL A 580 -11.31 -10.58 25.80
CA VAL A 580 -10.01 -11.16 26.20
C VAL A 580 -9.04 -9.98 26.34
N ASP A 581 -8.17 -10.02 27.33
CA ASP A 581 -7.14 -9.01 27.50
C ASP A 581 -6.16 -9.05 26.32
N GLU A 582 -5.74 -7.89 25.82
CA GLU A 582 -4.85 -7.78 24.64
C GLU A 582 -3.55 -8.58 24.83
N LYS A 583 -2.97 -8.57 26.03
CA LYS A 583 -1.78 -9.35 26.40
C LYS A 583 -1.98 -10.88 26.32
N ASP A 584 -3.22 -11.35 26.40
CA ASP A 584 -3.60 -12.76 26.39
C ASP A 584 -4.28 -13.17 25.06
N ALA A 585 -4.59 -12.20 24.19
CA ALA A 585 -5.23 -12.45 22.89
C ALA A 585 -4.29 -13.09 21.86
N SER A 586 -2.99 -12.87 21.97
CA SER A 586 -2.00 -13.45 21.04
C SER A 586 -0.65 -13.63 21.73
N ARG A 587 -0.13 -14.86 21.75
CA ARG A 587 1.16 -15.17 22.38
C ARG A 587 1.93 -16.26 21.64
N ALA A 588 3.26 -16.17 21.73
CA ALA A 588 4.18 -17.25 21.46
C ALA A 588 4.67 -17.84 22.80
N VAL A 589 4.39 -19.09 23.06
CA VAL A 589 4.64 -19.74 24.35
C VAL A 589 5.68 -20.85 24.16
N LYS A 590 6.81 -20.76 24.86
CA LYS A 590 7.75 -21.86 25.01
C LYS A 590 7.18 -22.82 26.08
N ASP A 591 7.36 -24.12 25.90
CA ASP A 591 6.89 -25.16 26.81
C ASP A 591 5.37 -25.10 27.05
N LEU A 592 4.58 -24.85 25.98
CA LEU A 592 3.13 -24.89 26.05
C LEU A 592 2.66 -26.23 26.55
N LYS A 593 1.80 -26.22 27.58
CA LYS A 593 1.09 -27.39 28.05
C LYS A 593 -0.34 -27.40 27.54
N LEU A 594 -0.80 -28.51 27.05
CA LEU A 594 -2.20 -28.72 26.69
C LEU A 594 -2.94 -29.35 27.91
N PRO A 595 -4.18 -28.94 28.17
CA PRO A 595 -4.93 -27.92 27.46
C PRO A 595 -4.41 -26.50 27.70
N LEU A 596 -4.33 -25.69 26.62
CA LEU A 596 -4.07 -24.25 26.70
C LEU A 596 -5.27 -23.53 27.32
N ARG A 597 -5.04 -22.68 28.32
CA ARG A 597 -6.08 -21.87 28.94
C ARG A 597 -5.83 -20.37 28.71
N VAL A 598 -6.82 -19.70 28.12
CA VAL A 598 -6.81 -18.25 27.87
C VAL A 598 -7.95 -17.59 28.65
N PRO A 599 -7.67 -16.62 29.53
CA PRO A 599 -8.72 -15.95 30.30
C PRO A 599 -9.74 -15.25 29.40
N LEU A 600 -11.03 -15.40 29.70
CA LEU A 600 -12.14 -14.70 29.05
C LEU A 600 -12.98 -13.96 30.10
N ASN A 601 -13.44 -12.75 29.74
CA ASN A 601 -14.36 -11.97 30.57
C ASN A 601 -15.72 -11.93 29.90
N ALA A 602 -16.73 -12.56 30.48
CA ALA A 602 -18.12 -12.47 30.04
C ALA A 602 -18.80 -11.26 30.70
N VAL A 603 -18.85 -10.14 29.96
CA VAL A 603 -19.28 -8.82 30.48
C VAL A 603 -20.79 -8.73 30.63
N GLY A 604 -21.56 -9.27 29.69
CA GLY A 604 -23.03 -9.18 29.67
C GLY A 604 -23.67 -10.21 28.77
N ALA A 605 -24.97 -10.43 28.92
CA ALA A 605 -25.72 -11.34 28.07
C ALA A 605 -25.78 -10.86 26.62
N GLY A 606 -25.66 -11.78 25.65
CA GLY A 606 -25.73 -11.51 24.21
C GLY A 606 -24.91 -12.50 23.38
N PRO A 607 -24.99 -12.43 22.06
CA PRO A 607 -24.21 -13.29 21.19
C PRO A 607 -22.73 -12.85 21.14
N ALA A 608 -21.86 -13.82 20.95
CA ALA A 608 -20.43 -13.62 20.71
C ALA A 608 -19.93 -14.67 19.71
N ASN A 609 -18.96 -14.27 18.88
CA ASN A 609 -18.19 -15.21 18.08
C ASN A 609 -16.74 -15.17 18.52
N VAL A 610 -16.19 -16.33 18.85
CA VAL A 610 -14.78 -16.48 19.21
C VAL A 610 -14.08 -17.27 18.12
N ARG A 611 -13.01 -16.72 17.56
CA ARG A 611 -12.10 -17.44 16.68
C ARG A 611 -10.81 -17.70 17.44
N ALA A 612 -10.49 -18.97 17.60
CA ALA A 612 -9.25 -19.43 18.22
C ALA A 612 -8.36 -20.07 17.15
N GLN A 613 -7.13 -19.61 17.05
CA GLN A 613 -6.12 -20.17 16.17
C GLN A 613 -4.94 -20.63 17.02
N VAL A 614 -4.51 -21.89 16.84
CA VAL A 614 -3.35 -22.45 17.53
C VAL A 614 -2.43 -23.09 16.51
N THR A 615 -1.18 -22.65 16.46
CA THR A 615 -0.13 -23.22 15.61
C THR A 615 0.81 -24.03 16.49
N LEU A 616 0.87 -25.33 16.25
CA LEU A 616 1.66 -26.29 17.00
C LEU A 616 2.83 -26.81 16.17
N PHE A 617 4.00 -26.84 16.80
CA PHE A 617 5.20 -27.50 16.32
C PHE A 617 5.36 -28.82 17.13
N TYR A 618 5.34 -29.95 16.47
CA TYR A 618 5.40 -31.24 17.11
C TYR A 618 6.33 -32.21 16.37
N CYS A 619 7.06 -33.02 17.12
CA CYS A 619 8.10 -33.90 16.60
C CYS A 619 7.87 -35.35 17.08
N ARG A 620 8.39 -36.31 16.31
CA ARG A 620 8.37 -37.73 16.72
C ARG A 620 9.30 -37.98 17.91
N GLU A 621 8.90 -38.87 18.80
CA GLU A 621 9.66 -39.23 19.99
C GLU A 621 10.89 -40.13 19.71
N ASP A 622 10.96 -40.71 18.49
CA ASP A 622 12.01 -41.65 18.08
C ASP A 622 13.35 -41.01 17.69
N ASN A 623 13.52 -39.72 17.93
CA ASN A 623 14.69 -38.92 17.56
C ASN A 623 15.08 -38.95 16.05
N THR A 624 14.15 -39.34 15.16
CA THR A 624 14.39 -39.33 13.70
C THR A 624 14.43 -37.91 13.14
N GLY A 625 14.22 -36.88 13.97
CA GLY A 625 14.25 -35.48 13.60
C GLY A 625 13.05 -35.03 12.76
N THR A 626 12.00 -35.84 12.59
CA THR A 626 10.81 -35.47 11.82
C THR A 626 9.90 -34.60 12.68
N CYS A 627 9.96 -33.27 12.43
CA CYS A 627 9.07 -32.28 13.04
C CYS A 627 8.05 -31.79 12.04
N ARG A 628 6.89 -31.41 12.54
CA ARG A 628 5.76 -30.90 11.74
C ARG A 628 5.22 -29.62 12.34
N ILE A 629 4.54 -28.83 11.49
CA ILE A 629 3.81 -27.63 11.88
C ILE A 629 2.37 -27.74 11.39
N ARG A 630 1.42 -27.47 12.26
CA ARG A 630 0.00 -27.46 11.95
C ARG A 630 -0.68 -26.30 12.65
N THR A 631 -1.61 -25.67 11.95
CA THR A 631 -2.47 -24.63 12.52
C THR A 631 -3.90 -25.16 12.58
N LEU A 632 -4.50 -25.16 13.76
CA LEU A 632 -5.91 -25.45 13.96
C LEU A 632 -6.66 -24.15 14.22
N VAL A 633 -7.81 -23.98 13.59
CA VAL A 633 -8.65 -22.79 13.69
C VAL A 633 -10.06 -23.19 14.05
N TRP A 634 -10.55 -22.73 15.20
CA TRP A 634 -11.94 -22.93 15.63
C TRP A 634 -12.75 -21.65 15.44
N GLN A 635 -13.95 -21.79 14.93
CA GLN A 635 -14.98 -20.76 14.95
C GLN A 635 -16.08 -21.18 15.91
N VAL A 636 -16.28 -20.40 16.97
CA VAL A 636 -17.13 -20.77 18.10
C VAL A 636 -18.21 -19.73 18.31
N PRO A 637 -19.46 -19.97 17.87
CA PRO A 637 -20.57 -19.16 18.31
C PRO A 637 -20.82 -19.35 19.82
N ILE A 638 -20.92 -18.26 20.57
CA ILE A 638 -21.17 -18.27 22.01
C ILE A 638 -22.44 -17.48 22.31
N GLU A 639 -23.34 -18.06 23.10
CA GLU A 639 -24.48 -17.39 23.70
C GLU A 639 -24.14 -17.07 25.16
N VAL A 640 -23.90 -15.80 25.46
CA VAL A 640 -23.71 -15.35 26.83
C VAL A 640 -25.07 -15.17 27.48
N THR A 641 -25.33 -15.88 28.58
CA THR A 641 -26.65 -15.94 29.23
C THR A 641 -26.56 -15.64 30.72
N SER A 642 -27.63 -15.13 31.29
CA SER A 642 -27.79 -14.89 32.73
C SER A 642 -28.14 -16.17 33.52
N ASP A 643 -28.26 -17.31 32.83
CA ASP A 643 -28.52 -18.61 33.50
C ASP A 643 -27.37 -18.95 34.45
N ALA A 644 -27.69 -19.08 35.74
CA ALA A 644 -26.72 -19.43 36.80
C ALA A 644 -26.08 -20.82 36.62
N ASN A 645 -26.70 -21.71 35.85
CA ASN A 645 -26.20 -23.03 35.52
C ASN A 645 -25.34 -23.07 34.24
N ALA A 646 -25.25 -21.96 33.50
CA ALA A 646 -24.39 -21.92 32.31
C ALA A 646 -22.91 -22.06 32.70
N PRO A 647 -22.10 -22.71 31.85
CA PRO A 647 -20.66 -22.86 32.09
C PRO A 647 -19.95 -21.51 32.21
N THR A 648 -18.84 -21.46 32.93
CA THR A 648 -17.93 -20.32 33.01
C THR A 648 -16.80 -20.44 31.98
N ASP A 649 -16.61 -21.62 31.41
CA ASP A 649 -15.51 -21.93 30.50
C ASP A 649 -16.04 -22.44 29.16
N VAL A 650 -15.33 -22.09 28.08
CA VAL A 650 -15.53 -22.56 26.72
C VAL A 650 -14.48 -23.62 26.41
N LYS A 651 -14.88 -24.78 25.91
CA LYS A 651 -13.95 -25.88 25.65
C LYS A 651 -13.86 -26.16 24.15
N LEU A 652 -12.63 -26.19 23.62
CA LEU A 652 -12.31 -26.54 22.26
C LEU A 652 -11.43 -27.78 22.21
N GLN A 653 -11.74 -28.66 21.28
CA GLN A 653 -10.96 -29.88 21.06
C GLN A 653 -10.47 -29.92 19.63
N GLY A 654 -9.26 -30.40 19.41
CA GLY A 654 -8.66 -30.67 18.11
C GLY A 654 -7.88 -31.97 18.13
N LYS A 655 -7.64 -32.54 16.98
CA LYS A 655 -6.84 -33.77 16.83
C LYS A 655 -5.90 -33.61 15.63
N LEU A 656 -4.63 -33.92 15.86
CA LEU A 656 -3.64 -33.95 14.79
C LEU A 656 -3.44 -35.39 14.30
N THR A 657 -3.18 -35.57 13.03
CA THR A 657 -2.92 -36.88 12.44
C THR A 657 -1.45 -37.08 12.09
N ALA A 658 -0.96 -38.33 12.07
CA ALA A 658 0.43 -38.62 11.72
C ALA A 658 0.73 -38.47 10.22
N THR A 659 -0.29 -38.37 9.39
CA THR A 659 -0.20 -38.29 7.93
C THR A 659 -0.23 -36.85 7.39
N ASP A 660 -0.55 -35.88 8.23
CA ASP A 660 -0.75 -34.49 7.84
C ASP A 660 0.52 -33.64 7.84
#